data_0a2f7c9540fb5399732d101d71f5a3b0
#
_entry.id   0a2f7c9540fb5399732d101d71f5a3b0
#
_cell.length_a   1.000
_cell.length_b   1.000
_cell.length_c   1.000
_cell.angle_alpha   90.00
_cell.angle_beta   90.00
_cell.angle_gamma   90.00
#
_symmetry.space_group_name_H-M   'P 1'
#
loop_
_entity.id
_entity.type
_entity.pdbx_description
1 polymer ?
#
loop_
_entity_poly.entity_id
_entity_poly.type
_entity_poly.pdbx_seq_one_letter_code
_entity_poly.pdbx_strand_id
1 'polypeptide(L)'
;MVNFTIEEIRGLMDRPANIRNMSVIAHVDHGKSTLSDSLVQRAGIISAAKAGEGRYMDTRPDEQDRGITIKSTAISLYAKFPDEEDLKEIPQKVDGSEFLINLIDSPGHVDFSSEVTAALRVTDGALVVVDCVSGVCVQTETVLRQALTERIKPVLIINKVDRALLELQVSKEDLYQSFSRTIESVNVIIATYFDKALGDVQVYAEKGTVAFGSGLHGWAFTVRQFAVKFAKKFGVDRKKMLERLWGDNYFNPATKKWTKTQPEVNGKPVERAFNMFVLDPIFKIFQTINNDKKDQIPTLLEKLEVKLSNDEKDLAGKQLLKAVMRKFLPAADAMLEMICIHLPSPVTAQRYRGETLYEGPSDDDCAVGIRDCDPKAPLMLYVSKMVPTSDKGRFYAFGRVYSGTVRSGLKVRIQGPNYVPGKKEDLFVKNIQRTILMMGRFVEPIEDVPAGNIVGLVGVDQFLLKSGTLTTSETAHNMKVMKFSVSPVVQRSVEVKNAQDLPKLVEGLKRLSKSDPCVLTMINESGEHVVAGAGELHLEICLKDLEEDHAGVPLRISDPVVSYRETVAGTSSMTALSKSPNKHNRLYLTAQPLDEEVSLAIEAGKITPRDDFKARARLLADEYGWDVTDARKIWCFGPDTTGANLLVDQTKAVQYLNEIKDSFVSGFQWATREGPIAEEPMRSIRFNILDVTLHADAIHRGGGQIIPTARRVLYAATMLADPGILEPIFNVEIQVPEQAMGGIYGVLTRRRGHVYTEEQRPGTPLFNVKAYLPVNESFGFPGELRQATGGQAFPQSVFDHWAVLPGGSPLDPSTKPGQVVTEMRKRKGLKEQVPGYENYYDKL
;
A
#
# COMPACT_ATOMS: atom_id res chain seq x y z
N MET A 1 3.89 -15.25 31.15
CA MET A 1 3.81 -13.89 31.70
C MET A 1 4.31 -12.93 30.64
N VAL A 2 3.56 -11.85 30.41
CA VAL A 2 4.02 -10.75 29.56
C VAL A 2 5.22 -10.09 30.22
N ASN A 3 6.29 -9.82 29.46
CA ASN A 3 7.56 -9.31 29.99
C ASN A 3 7.54 -7.81 30.34
N PHE A 4 6.40 -7.15 30.18
CA PHE A 4 6.28 -5.71 30.40
C PHE A 4 4.88 -5.33 30.90
N THR A 5 4.77 -4.15 31.53
CA THR A 5 3.52 -3.56 31.97
C THR A 5 3.14 -2.37 31.11
N ILE A 6 1.87 -1.94 31.12
CA ILE A 6 1.41 -0.75 30.41
C ILE A 6 2.12 0.52 30.92
N GLU A 7 2.44 0.56 32.20
CA GLU A 7 3.18 1.68 32.81
C GLU A 7 4.60 1.78 32.26
N GLU A 8 5.27 0.65 32.04
CA GLU A 8 6.61 0.61 31.43
C GLU A 8 6.55 1.11 29.98
N ILE A 9 5.55 0.69 29.21
CA ILE A 9 5.34 1.19 27.84
C ILE A 9 5.10 2.69 27.86
N ARG A 10 4.26 3.19 28.76
CA ARG A 10 3.99 4.62 28.85
C ARG A 10 5.26 5.43 29.20
N GLY A 11 6.10 4.91 30.09
CA GLY A 11 7.40 5.51 30.41
C GLY A 11 8.33 5.60 29.20
N LEU A 12 8.33 4.57 28.34
CA LEU A 12 9.13 4.56 27.10
C LEU A 12 8.61 5.54 26.04
N MET A 13 7.33 5.86 26.05
CA MET A 13 6.74 6.84 25.12
C MET A 13 7.33 8.24 25.31
N ASP A 14 7.86 8.57 26.48
CA ASP A 14 8.53 9.85 26.76
C ASP A 14 9.98 9.90 26.23
N ARG A 15 10.47 8.80 25.67
CA ARG A 15 11.81 8.68 25.06
C ARG A 15 11.70 8.44 23.56
N PRO A 16 11.34 9.46 22.77
CA PRO A 16 11.09 9.26 21.33
C PRO A 16 12.32 8.77 20.55
N ALA A 17 13.53 9.01 21.05
CA ALA A 17 14.75 8.47 20.44
C ALA A 17 14.83 6.93 20.49
N ASN A 18 14.13 6.30 21.41
CA ASN A 18 14.09 4.84 21.60
C ASN A 18 12.80 4.19 21.10
N ILE A 19 12.01 4.91 20.36
CA ILE A 19 10.81 4.36 19.73
C ILE A 19 11.13 3.93 18.30
N ARG A 20 10.57 2.79 17.89
CA ARG A 20 10.64 2.29 16.51
C ARG A 20 9.24 1.97 16.04
N ASN A 21 8.70 2.83 15.20
CA ASN A 21 7.42 2.60 14.54
C ASN A 21 7.70 1.88 13.23
N MET A 22 7.31 0.63 13.14
CA MET A 22 7.65 -0.20 11.99
C MET A 22 6.46 -1.05 11.54
N SER A 23 6.44 -1.35 10.26
CA SER A 23 5.51 -2.30 9.67
C SER A 23 6.24 -3.50 9.08
N VAL A 24 5.57 -4.64 9.07
CA VAL A 24 6.03 -5.82 8.36
C VAL A 24 5.27 -5.90 7.05
N ILE A 25 5.99 -5.88 5.94
CA ILE A 25 5.42 -5.88 4.60
C ILE A 25 5.99 -7.03 3.79
N ALA A 26 5.13 -7.69 3.00
CA ALA A 26 5.53 -8.84 2.21
C ALA A 26 4.52 -9.14 1.11
N HIS A 27 4.94 -9.94 0.15
CA HIS A 27 4.00 -10.63 -0.74
C HIS A 27 3.25 -11.72 0.04
N VAL A 28 2.08 -12.12 -0.44
CA VAL A 28 1.29 -13.20 0.15
C VAL A 28 2.12 -14.49 0.23
N ASP A 29 1.93 -15.25 1.30
CA ASP A 29 2.63 -16.53 1.55
C ASP A 29 4.15 -16.44 1.71
N HIS A 30 4.73 -15.27 1.88
CA HIS A 30 6.15 -15.11 2.17
C HIS A 30 6.48 -15.28 3.67
N GLY A 31 5.47 -15.49 4.53
CA GLY A 31 5.67 -15.86 5.93
C GLY A 31 5.82 -14.70 6.91
N LYS A 32 5.30 -13.52 6.59
CA LYS A 32 5.38 -12.35 7.48
C LYS A 32 4.72 -12.57 8.85
N SER A 33 3.59 -13.26 8.89
CA SER A 33 2.86 -13.50 10.14
C SER A 33 3.61 -14.45 11.08
N THR A 34 4.34 -15.41 10.55
CA THR A 34 5.18 -16.29 11.35
C THR A 34 6.38 -15.56 11.97
N LEU A 35 6.95 -14.61 11.24
CA LEU A 35 8.02 -13.75 11.76
C LEU A 35 7.48 -12.78 12.83
N SER A 36 6.31 -12.21 12.62
CA SER A 36 5.63 -11.37 13.62
C SER A 36 5.36 -12.16 14.91
N ASP A 37 4.93 -13.41 14.81
CA ASP A 37 4.75 -14.31 15.97
C ASP A 37 6.05 -14.50 16.76
N SER A 38 7.18 -14.57 16.10
CA SER A 38 8.49 -14.69 16.77
C SER A 38 8.80 -13.47 17.62
N LEU A 39 8.49 -12.27 17.12
CA LEU A 39 8.65 -11.02 17.88
C LEU A 39 7.69 -10.95 19.06
N VAL A 40 6.44 -11.34 18.87
CA VAL A 40 5.42 -11.36 19.93
C VAL A 40 5.76 -12.39 21.01
N GLN A 41 6.30 -13.53 20.64
CA GLN A 41 6.77 -14.55 21.57
C GLN A 41 7.96 -14.04 22.40
N ARG A 42 8.89 -13.31 21.80
CA ARG A 42 10.03 -12.73 22.52
C ARG A 42 9.58 -11.74 23.61
N ALA A 43 8.49 -11.01 23.37
CA ALA A 43 7.87 -10.14 24.34
C ALA A 43 7.09 -10.88 25.45
N GLY A 44 6.97 -12.20 25.36
CA GLY A 44 6.29 -13.03 26.36
C GLY A 44 4.77 -13.07 26.24
N ILE A 45 4.20 -12.57 25.15
CA ILE A 45 2.74 -12.53 24.94
C ILE A 45 2.19 -13.90 24.55
N ILE A 46 2.93 -14.67 23.75
CA ILE A 46 2.59 -16.05 23.38
C ILE A 46 3.71 -17.00 23.79
N SER A 47 3.39 -18.28 23.93
CA SER A 47 4.40 -19.30 24.26
C SER A 47 5.25 -19.65 23.04
N ALA A 48 6.47 -20.13 23.27
CA ALA A 48 7.37 -20.58 22.23
C ALA A 48 6.78 -21.72 21.37
N ALA A 49 5.96 -22.58 21.95
CA ALA A 49 5.29 -23.68 21.24
C ALA A 49 4.25 -23.18 20.21
N LYS A 50 3.64 -22.02 20.45
CA LYS A 50 2.64 -21.42 19.57
C LYS A 50 3.23 -20.44 18.56
N ALA A 51 4.49 -20.04 18.71
CA ALA A 51 5.14 -19.14 17.79
C ALA A 51 5.29 -19.76 16.40
N GLY A 52 4.87 -19.05 15.37
CA GLY A 52 4.89 -19.54 13.98
C GLY A 52 3.64 -20.32 13.57
N GLU A 53 2.83 -20.78 14.51
CA GLU A 53 1.59 -21.52 14.24
C GLU A 53 0.34 -20.73 14.62
N GLY A 54 0.42 -19.96 15.70
CA GLY A 54 -0.71 -19.26 16.28
C GLY A 54 -1.18 -18.02 15.52
N ARG A 55 -0.33 -17.41 14.70
CA ARG A 55 -0.63 -16.20 13.91
C ARG A 55 -1.34 -15.15 14.76
N TYR A 56 -0.70 -14.76 15.87
CA TYR A 56 -1.31 -13.92 16.90
C TYR A 56 -1.85 -12.59 16.37
N MET A 57 -1.16 -11.98 15.39
CA MET A 57 -1.57 -10.71 14.79
C MET A 57 -2.75 -10.85 13.83
N ASP A 58 -3.08 -12.06 13.37
CA ASP A 58 -4.26 -12.32 12.56
C ASP A 58 -5.46 -12.55 13.48
N THR A 59 -6.20 -11.50 13.78
CA THR A 59 -7.25 -11.49 14.81
C THR A 59 -8.62 -11.95 14.33
N ARG A 60 -8.86 -11.95 13.02
CA ARG A 60 -10.15 -12.31 12.43
C ARG A 60 -10.26 -13.82 12.19
N PRO A 61 -11.48 -14.41 12.35
CA PRO A 61 -11.67 -15.83 12.04
C PRO A 61 -11.36 -16.19 10.59
N ASP A 62 -11.73 -15.34 9.64
CA ASP A 62 -11.45 -15.55 8.22
C ASP A 62 -9.95 -15.47 7.88
N GLU A 63 -9.18 -14.65 8.59
CA GLU A 63 -7.72 -14.64 8.49
C GLU A 63 -7.11 -15.95 8.94
N GLN A 64 -7.60 -16.52 10.04
CA GLN A 64 -7.15 -17.81 10.55
C GLN A 64 -7.51 -18.97 9.60
N ASP A 65 -8.73 -18.98 9.10
CA ASP A 65 -9.23 -20.04 8.21
C ASP A 65 -8.53 -20.03 6.84
N ARG A 66 -8.31 -18.87 6.28
CA ARG A 66 -7.67 -18.71 4.95
C ARG A 66 -6.15 -18.71 5.01
N GLY A 67 -5.58 -18.50 6.20
CA GLY A 67 -4.13 -18.39 6.38
C GLY A 67 -3.50 -17.14 5.78
N ILE A 68 -4.28 -16.07 5.57
CA ILE A 68 -3.80 -14.77 5.06
C ILE A 68 -4.22 -13.63 5.99
N THR A 69 -3.40 -12.57 6.06
CA THR A 69 -3.75 -11.35 6.77
C THR A 69 -4.65 -10.48 5.90
N ILE A 70 -5.80 -10.03 6.44
CA ILE A 70 -6.79 -9.22 5.73
C ILE A 70 -6.75 -7.77 6.20
N LYS A 71 -6.67 -7.56 7.52
CA LYS A 71 -6.61 -6.24 8.16
C LYS A 71 -5.31 -6.04 8.90
N SER A 72 -4.78 -4.83 8.88
CA SER A 72 -3.60 -4.48 9.68
C SER A 72 -3.97 -4.47 11.16
N THR A 73 -3.09 -5.01 11.98
CA THR A 73 -3.18 -4.95 13.43
C THR A 73 -1.91 -4.35 14.01
N ALA A 74 -2.02 -3.72 15.18
CA ALA A 74 -0.91 -3.08 15.85
C ALA A 74 -0.68 -3.66 17.24
N ILE A 75 0.57 -3.73 17.65
CA ILE A 75 0.97 -4.12 18.98
C ILE A 75 2.22 -3.35 19.39
N SER A 76 2.29 -2.95 20.67
CA SER A 76 3.47 -2.33 21.25
C SER A 76 4.28 -3.36 22.01
N LEU A 77 5.57 -3.45 21.72
CA LEU A 77 6.50 -4.40 22.30
C LEU A 77 7.63 -3.68 23.04
N TYR A 78 8.05 -4.27 24.15
CA TYR A 78 9.23 -3.85 24.88
C TYR A 78 10.44 -4.69 24.44
N ALA A 79 11.56 -4.03 24.19
CA ALA A 79 12.82 -4.67 23.87
C ALA A 79 13.98 -4.02 24.64
N LYS A 80 14.91 -4.82 25.10
CA LYS A 80 16.10 -4.35 25.80
C LYS A 80 17.35 -4.91 25.14
N PHE A 81 18.31 -4.04 24.83
CA PHE A 81 19.64 -4.46 24.38
C PHE A 81 20.47 -4.90 25.57
N PRO A 82 20.98 -6.13 25.57
CA PRO A 82 21.81 -6.63 26.66
C PRO A 82 23.23 -6.08 26.66
N ASP A 83 23.74 -5.58 25.53
CA ASP A 83 25.14 -5.18 25.33
C ASP A 83 25.25 -3.69 25.00
N GLU A 84 26.00 -2.94 25.77
CA GLU A 84 26.24 -1.50 25.58
C GLU A 84 27.06 -1.22 24.31
N GLU A 85 27.91 -2.14 23.87
CA GLU A 85 28.67 -1.96 22.63
C GLU A 85 27.76 -1.92 21.39
N ASP A 86 26.66 -2.66 21.41
CA ASP A 86 25.65 -2.64 20.34
C ASP A 86 24.97 -1.28 20.26
N LEU A 87 24.77 -0.60 21.36
CA LEU A 87 24.18 0.75 21.39
C LEU A 87 25.08 1.79 20.70
N LYS A 88 26.39 1.62 20.72
CA LYS A 88 27.36 2.53 20.08
C LYS A 88 27.32 2.41 18.55
N GLU A 89 26.85 1.30 18.03
CA GLU A 89 26.71 1.09 16.57
C GLU A 89 25.48 1.76 15.97
N ILE A 90 24.55 2.23 16.81
CA ILE A 90 23.34 2.90 16.34
C ILE A 90 23.71 4.29 15.80
N PRO A 91 23.45 4.58 14.51
CA PRO A 91 23.89 5.83 13.88
C PRO A 91 23.11 7.06 14.31
N GLN A 92 22.06 6.91 15.09
CA GLN A 92 21.20 8.00 15.58
C GLN A 92 21.29 8.09 17.09
N LYS A 93 20.82 9.23 17.64
CA LYS A 93 20.77 9.44 19.08
C LYS A 93 19.83 8.43 19.75
N VAL A 94 20.28 7.84 20.84
CA VAL A 94 19.48 6.93 21.69
C VAL A 94 19.51 7.40 23.14
N ASP A 95 18.49 7.01 23.90
CA ASP A 95 18.31 7.34 25.30
C ASP A 95 18.16 6.05 26.13
N GLY A 96 19.28 5.42 26.42
CA GLY A 96 19.35 4.18 27.16
C GLY A 96 19.23 2.92 26.29
N SER A 97 19.09 1.75 26.94
CA SER A 97 19.08 0.43 26.31
C SER A 97 17.69 -0.17 26.12
N GLU A 98 16.66 0.51 26.60
CA GLU A 98 15.28 0.07 26.50
C GLU A 98 14.58 0.72 25.31
N PHE A 99 13.91 -0.10 24.51
CA PHE A 99 13.23 0.33 23.27
C PHE A 99 11.75 -0.04 23.29
N LEU A 100 10.94 0.85 22.74
CA LEU A 100 9.53 0.60 22.44
C LEU A 100 9.39 0.36 20.92
N ILE A 101 8.89 -0.82 20.56
CA ILE A 101 8.63 -1.17 19.16
C ILE A 101 7.13 -1.21 18.94
N ASN A 102 6.64 -0.32 18.12
CA ASN A 102 5.26 -0.35 17.65
C ASN A 102 5.22 -1.12 16.33
N LEU A 103 4.81 -2.38 16.43
CA LEU A 103 4.75 -3.32 15.32
C LEU A 103 3.37 -3.26 14.69
N ILE A 104 3.32 -3.03 13.39
CA ILE A 104 2.09 -3.10 12.61
C ILE A 104 2.24 -4.22 11.58
N ASP A 105 1.42 -5.24 11.71
CA ASP A 105 1.32 -6.32 10.73
C ASP A 105 0.30 -5.92 9.67
N SER A 106 0.64 -6.05 8.40
CA SER A 106 -0.18 -5.63 7.27
C SER A 106 -0.37 -6.75 6.25
N PRO A 107 -1.45 -6.70 5.43
CA PRO A 107 -1.71 -7.75 4.45
C PRO A 107 -0.63 -7.87 3.38
N GLY A 108 -0.41 -9.10 2.89
CA GLY A 108 0.47 -9.37 1.76
C GLY A 108 -0.25 -9.53 0.42
N HIS A 109 -1.58 -9.65 0.44
CA HIS A 109 -2.37 -9.81 -0.77
C HIS A 109 -2.62 -8.45 -1.46
N VAL A 110 -2.54 -8.44 -2.78
CA VAL A 110 -2.68 -7.20 -3.58
C VAL A 110 -4.01 -6.48 -3.39
N ASP A 111 -5.09 -7.22 -3.18
CA ASP A 111 -6.42 -6.66 -2.97
C ASP A 111 -6.52 -5.80 -1.70
N PHE A 112 -5.63 -6.02 -0.74
CA PHE A 112 -5.60 -5.30 0.54
C PHE A 112 -4.46 -4.26 0.63
N SER A 113 -3.93 -3.81 -0.50
CA SER A 113 -2.85 -2.82 -0.54
C SER A 113 -3.18 -1.50 0.15
N SER A 114 -4.45 -1.15 0.24
CA SER A 114 -4.92 0.03 0.97
C SER A 114 -4.63 -0.05 2.47
N GLU A 115 -4.73 -1.23 3.06
CA GLU A 115 -4.37 -1.46 4.46
C GLU A 115 -2.86 -1.27 4.67
N VAL A 116 -2.06 -1.70 3.71
CA VAL A 116 -0.59 -1.49 3.74
C VAL A 116 -0.28 0.01 3.69
N THR A 117 -0.92 0.75 2.80
CA THR A 117 -0.74 2.21 2.69
C THR A 117 -1.10 2.92 3.99
N ALA A 118 -2.21 2.53 4.63
CA ALA A 118 -2.60 3.08 5.93
C ALA A 118 -1.56 2.78 7.03
N ALA A 119 -1.00 1.58 7.03
CA ALA A 119 0.06 1.20 7.96
C ALA A 119 1.35 1.99 7.72
N LEU A 120 1.73 2.21 6.47
CA LEU A 120 2.94 2.96 6.10
C LEU A 120 2.88 4.45 6.52
N ARG A 121 1.69 5.05 6.53
CA ARG A 121 1.54 6.45 6.95
C ARG A 121 1.92 6.66 8.42
N VAL A 122 1.67 5.68 9.28
CA VAL A 122 1.92 5.79 10.73
C VAL A 122 3.27 5.22 11.16
N THR A 123 4.05 4.65 10.25
CA THR A 123 5.36 4.05 10.53
C THR A 123 6.49 4.82 9.91
N ASP A 124 7.71 4.63 10.43
CA ASP A 124 8.93 5.27 9.94
C ASP A 124 9.88 4.27 9.26
N GLY A 125 9.71 2.99 9.53
CA GLY A 125 10.50 1.93 8.98
C GLY A 125 9.66 0.74 8.57
N ALA A 126 10.22 -0.11 7.73
CA ALA A 126 9.56 -1.31 7.25
C ALA A 126 10.51 -2.50 7.23
N LEU A 127 10.03 -3.63 7.72
CA LEU A 127 10.68 -4.92 7.54
C LEU A 127 10.09 -5.58 6.29
N VAL A 128 10.87 -5.64 5.23
CA VAL A 128 10.48 -6.27 3.98
C VAL A 128 10.81 -7.76 4.05
N VAL A 129 9.82 -8.61 3.89
CA VAL A 129 9.97 -10.07 3.94
C VAL A 129 9.91 -10.61 2.51
N VAL A 130 10.94 -11.33 2.11
CA VAL A 130 11.05 -11.96 0.79
C VAL A 130 11.33 -13.45 0.96
N ASP A 131 10.59 -14.29 0.26
CA ASP A 131 10.82 -15.73 0.22
C ASP A 131 12.13 -16.04 -0.50
N CYS A 132 12.98 -16.86 0.08
CA CYS A 132 14.26 -17.28 -0.49
C CYS A 132 14.10 -17.94 -1.87
N VAL A 133 13.07 -18.74 -2.07
CA VAL A 133 12.81 -19.47 -3.32
C VAL A 133 12.10 -18.58 -4.34
N SER A 134 11.02 -17.92 -3.92
CA SER A 134 10.20 -17.09 -4.81
C SER A 134 10.83 -15.74 -5.16
N GLY A 135 11.62 -15.16 -4.26
CA GLY A 135 12.29 -13.86 -4.42
C GLY A 135 11.33 -12.68 -4.47
N VAL A 136 11.75 -11.61 -5.08
CA VAL A 136 10.96 -10.37 -5.19
C VAL A 136 9.78 -10.56 -6.14
N CYS A 137 8.58 -10.29 -5.65
CA CYS A 137 7.34 -10.41 -6.39
C CYS A 137 6.69 -9.04 -6.62
N VAL A 138 5.65 -8.99 -7.45
CA VAL A 138 4.94 -7.75 -7.81
C VAL A 138 4.46 -6.98 -6.57
N GLN A 139 3.88 -7.66 -5.60
CA GLN A 139 3.40 -6.99 -4.39
C GLN A 139 4.56 -6.42 -3.56
N THR A 140 5.68 -7.14 -3.49
CA THR A 140 6.89 -6.63 -2.84
C THR A 140 7.36 -5.32 -3.48
N GLU A 141 7.39 -5.27 -4.80
CA GLU A 141 7.75 -4.07 -5.56
C GLU A 141 6.77 -2.92 -5.32
N THR A 142 5.48 -3.19 -5.40
CA THR A 142 4.42 -2.21 -5.19
C THR A 142 4.47 -1.61 -3.79
N VAL A 143 4.58 -2.44 -2.78
CA VAL A 143 4.62 -2.00 -1.39
C VAL A 143 5.92 -1.26 -1.07
N LEU A 144 7.04 -1.73 -1.58
CA LEU A 144 8.33 -1.06 -1.40
C LEU A 144 8.35 0.31 -2.08
N ARG A 145 7.77 0.44 -3.26
CA ARG A 145 7.58 1.72 -3.94
C ARG A 145 6.76 2.69 -3.08
N GLN A 146 5.64 2.23 -2.51
CA GLN A 146 4.82 3.03 -1.61
C GLN A 146 5.59 3.47 -0.36
N ALA A 147 6.34 2.55 0.24
CA ALA A 147 7.17 2.85 1.40
C ALA A 147 8.21 3.94 1.09
N LEU A 148 8.87 3.86 -0.04
CA LEU A 148 9.86 4.85 -0.46
C LEU A 148 9.23 6.21 -0.78
N THR A 149 8.03 6.22 -1.37
CA THR A 149 7.26 7.45 -1.60
C THR A 149 6.88 8.14 -0.29
N GLU A 150 6.56 7.38 0.74
CA GLU A 150 6.28 7.89 2.10
C GLU A 150 7.57 8.16 2.91
N ARG A 151 8.74 8.02 2.30
CA ARG A 151 10.07 8.20 2.95
C ARG A 151 10.28 7.27 4.15
N ILE A 152 9.91 6.02 3.98
CA ILE A 152 10.09 4.97 4.99
C ILE A 152 11.36 4.19 4.68
N LYS A 153 12.20 3.99 5.69
CA LYS A 153 13.45 3.24 5.55
C LYS A 153 13.19 1.73 5.61
N PRO A 154 13.56 0.96 4.58
CA PRO A 154 13.41 -0.48 4.60
C PRO A 154 14.60 -1.19 5.24
N VAL A 155 14.36 -2.35 5.84
CA VAL A 155 15.33 -3.42 6.09
C VAL A 155 14.75 -4.71 5.53
N LEU A 156 15.61 -5.66 5.18
CA LEU A 156 15.22 -6.87 4.47
C LEU A 156 15.43 -8.12 5.33
N ILE A 157 14.49 -9.04 5.29
CA ILE A 157 14.69 -10.40 5.76
C ILE A 157 14.36 -11.38 4.63
N ILE A 158 15.30 -12.27 4.31
CA ILE A 158 15.09 -13.37 3.38
C ILE A 158 14.60 -14.56 4.18
N ASN A 159 13.30 -14.87 4.01
CA ASN A 159 12.60 -15.87 4.79
C ASN A 159 12.54 -17.23 4.06
N LYS A 160 12.13 -18.25 4.77
CA LYS A 160 11.95 -19.62 4.25
C LYS A 160 13.25 -20.24 3.71
N VAL A 161 14.36 -19.92 4.31
CA VAL A 161 15.67 -20.52 3.98
C VAL A 161 15.66 -22.03 4.21
N ASP A 162 14.84 -22.53 5.14
CA ASP A 162 14.62 -23.96 5.36
C ASP A 162 14.16 -24.70 4.09
N ARG A 163 13.37 -24.06 3.23
CA ARG A 163 12.97 -24.66 1.95
C ARG A 163 14.15 -24.88 1.02
N ALA A 164 15.06 -23.91 0.96
CA ALA A 164 16.28 -24.06 0.16
C ALA A 164 17.19 -25.17 0.67
N LEU A 165 17.25 -25.36 1.99
CA LEU A 165 18.09 -26.38 2.63
C LEU A 165 17.50 -27.78 2.61
N LEU A 166 16.20 -27.90 2.84
CA LEU A 166 15.51 -29.20 2.98
C LEU A 166 14.88 -29.70 1.67
N GLU A 167 14.22 -28.81 0.93
CA GLU A 167 13.49 -29.18 -0.29
C GLU A 167 14.38 -29.13 -1.52
N LEU A 168 15.09 -28.01 -1.73
CA LEU A 168 15.94 -27.82 -2.92
C LEU A 168 17.36 -28.38 -2.72
N GLN A 169 17.78 -28.57 -1.48
CA GLN A 169 19.11 -29.08 -1.12
C GLN A 169 20.27 -28.40 -1.88
N VAL A 170 20.21 -27.08 -1.92
CA VAL A 170 21.21 -26.26 -2.64
C VAL A 170 22.57 -26.31 -1.94
N SER A 171 23.65 -26.12 -2.71
CA SER A 171 24.99 -25.97 -2.15
C SER A 171 25.15 -24.61 -1.43
N LYS A 172 26.19 -24.47 -0.63
CA LYS A 172 26.50 -23.22 0.08
C LYS A 172 26.67 -22.04 -0.91
N GLU A 173 27.43 -22.27 -1.96
CA GLU A 173 27.67 -21.23 -2.98
C GLU A 173 26.39 -20.85 -3.73
N ASP A 174 25.56 -21.83 -4.09
CA ASP A 174 24.28 -21.56 -4.75
C ASP A 174 23.34 -20.77 -3.84
N LEU A 175 23.34 -21.07 -2.56
CA LEU A 175 22.55 -20.34 -1.56
C LEU A 175 23.04 -18.90 -1.41
N TYR A 176 24.35 -18.68 -1.35
CA TYR A 176 24.94 -17.34 -1.34
C TYR A 176 24.57 -16.55 -2.59
N GLN A 177 24.66 -17.14 -3.76
CA GLN A 177 24.29 -16.49 -5.02
C GLN A 177 22.82 -16.15 -5.07
N SER A 178 21.96 -17.01 -4.54
CA SER A 178 20.51 -16.75 -4.41
C SER A 178 20.26 -15.55 -3.49
N PHE A 179 20.90 -15.47 -2.37
CA PHE A 179 20.81 -14.35 -1.44
C PHE A 179 21.27 -13.04 -2.09
N SER A 180 22.42 -13.08 -2.74
CA SER A 180 22.99 -11.92 -3.44
C SER A 180 22.06 -11.39 -4.52
N ARG A 181 21.48 -12.25 -5.34
CA ARG A 181 20.52 -11.88 -6.39
C ARG A 181 19.26 -11.25 -5.80
N THR A 182 18.73 -11.79 -4.72
CA THR A 182 17.56 -11.23 -4.03
C THR A 182 17.83 -9.83 -3.50
N ILE A 183 19.00 -9.63 -2.87
CA ILE A 183 19.43 -8.33 -2.36
C ILE A 183 19.59 -7.32 -3.52
N GLU A 184 20.22 -7.72 -4.61
CA GLU A 184 20.35 -6.87 -5.81
C GLU A 184 19.01 -6.49 -6.41
N SER A 185 18.05 -7.41 -6.47
CA SER A 185 16.69 -7.15 -6.97
C SER A 185 15.98 -6.11 -6.11
N VAL A 186 16.07 -6.22 -4.80
CA VAL A 186 15.51 -5.23 -3.86
C VAL A 186 16.20 -3.87 -4.04
N ASN A 187 17.51 -3.85 -4.17
CA ASN A 187 18.28 -2.61 -4.34
C ASN A 187 18.00 -1.90 -5.66
N VAL A 188 17.70 -2.64 -6.73
CA VAL A 188 17.27 -2.05 -8.02
C VAL A 188 15.97 -1.28 -7.85
N ILE A 189 15.01 -1.84 -7.13
CA ILE A 189 13.74 -1.17 -6.82
C ILE A 189 13.98 0.09 -6.00
N ILE A 190 14.81 0.00 -4.96
CA ILE A 190 15.13 1.14 -4.09
C ILE A 190 15.82 2.25 -4.88
N ALA A 191 16.78 1.89 -5.75
CA ALA A 191 17.48 2.87 -6.58
C ALA A 191 16.57 3.56 -7.61
N THR A 192 15.58 2.83 -8.14
CA THR A 192 14.61 3.38 -9.11
C THR A 192 13.77 4.49 -8.49
N TYR A 193 13.42 4.38 -7.21
CA TYR A 193 12.61 5.35 -6.48
C TYR A 193 13.42 6.17 -5.48
N PHE A 194 14.67 6.45 -5.82
CA PHE A 194 15.58 7.21 -4.97
C PHE A 194 15.03 8.60 -4.62
N ASP A 195 15.12 8.96 -3.33
CA ASP A 195 14.77 10.27 -2.80
C ASP A 195 16.01 10.86 -2.09
N LYS A 196 16.43 12.02 -2.53
CA LYS A 196 17.60 12.70 -1.97
C LYS A 196 17.47 13.00 -0.47
N ALA A 197 16.26 13.31 -0.01
CA ALA A 197 16.00 13.62 1.41
C ALA A 197 16.13 12.37 2.30
N LEU A 198 15.76 11.20 1.78
CA LEU A 198 15.89 9.93 2.49
C LEU A 198 17.35 9.41 2.47
N GLY A 199 18.13 9.78 1.46
CA GLY A 199 19.51 9.34 1.27
C GLY A 199 19.60 7.93 0.68
N ASP A 200 20.76 7.29 0.88
CA ASP A 200 20.97 5.90 0.45
C ASP A 200 20.33 4.95 1.47
N VAL A 201 19.23 4.34 1.08
CA VAL A 201 18.50 3.36 1.88
C VAL A 201 18.55 1.96 1.29
N GLN A 202 19.45 1.72 0.35
CA GLN A 202 19.71 0.38 -0.16
C GLN A 202 20.13 -0.56 0.97
N VAL A 203 19.77 -1.82 0.84
CA VAL A 203 20.04 -2.84 1.86
C VAL A 203 21.32 -3.60 1.53
N TYR A 204 22.16 -3.82 2.54
CA TYR A 204 23.46 -4.48 2.38
C TYR A 204 23.66 -5.48 3.50
N ALA A 205 23.98 -6.72 3.16
CA ALA A 205 24.29 -7.76 4.15
C ALA A 205 25.52 -7.39 4.99
N GLU A 206 26.54 -6.80 4.37
CA GLU A 206 27.77 -6.35 5.02
C GLU A 206 27.57 -5.17 5.99
N LYS A 207 26.43 -4.49 5.92
CA LYS A 207 26.07 -3.41 6.84
C LYS A 207 25.08 -3.86 7.92
N GLY A 208 24.61 -5.11 7.87
CA GLY A 208 23.67 -5.66 8.84
C GLY A 208 22.21 -5.33 8.61
N THR A 209 21.85 -4.77 7.44
CA THR A 209 20.46 -4.42 7.10
C THR A 209 19.70 -5.56 6.41
N VAL A 210 20.31 -6.71 6.26
CA VAL A 210 19.70 -7.92 5.69
C VAL A 210 19.84 -9.07 6.68
N ALA A 211 18.72 -9.75 6.96
CA ALA A 211 18.71 -10.98 7.74
C ALA A 211 18.28 -12.16 6.86
N PHE A 212 18.62 -13.35 7.31
CA PHE A 212 18.33 -14.61 6.62
C PHE A 212 17.76 -15.60 7.65
N GLY A 213 16.69 -16.31 7.31
CA GLY A 213 16.15 -17.28 8.26
C GLY A 213 14.86 -17.94 7.84
N SER A 214 14.24 -18.57 8.83
CA SER A 214 12.95 -19.24 8.68
C SER A 214 12.02 -18.85 9.82
N GLY A 215 10.96 -18.13 9.50
CA GLY A 215 9.94 -17.75 10.47
C GLY A 215 9.18 -18.96 11.02
N LEU A 216 8.91 -19.95 10.17
CA LEU A 216 8.23 -21.19 10.57
C LEU A 216 9.05 -21.99 11.59
N HIS A 217 10.35 -22.08 11.38
CA HIS A 217 11.26 -22.78 12.28
C HIS A 217 11.77 -21.90 13.43
N GLY A 218 11.51 -20.60 13.39
CA GLY A 218 11.83 -19.66 14.47
C GLY A 218 13.30 -19.28 14.58
N TRP A 219 14.07 -19.36 13.50
CA TRP A 219 15.48 -18.94 13.49
C TRP A 219 15.78 -17.93 12.39
N ALA A 220 16.71 -17.05 12.67
CA ALA A 220 17.23 -16.09 11.70
C ALA A 220 18.58 -15.56 12.17
N PHE A 221 19.35 -15.03 11.24
CA PHE A 221 20.65 -14.41 11.55
C PHE A 221 20.92 -13.23 10.65
N THR A 222 21.77 -12.33 11.12
CA THR A 222 22.41 -11.31 10.29
C THR A 222 23.91 -11.62 10.18
N VAL A 223 24.56 -11.12 9.15
CA VAL A 223 26.01 -11.23 9.02
C VAL A 223 26.72 -10.55 10.20
N ARG A 224 26.13 -9.49 10.73
CA ARG A 224 26.64 -8.77 11.90
C ARG A 224 26.75 -9.66 13.13
N GLN A 225 25.79 -10.54 13.40
CA GLN A 225 25.82 -11.44 14.55
C GLN A 225 27.04 -12.36 14.49
N PHE A 226 27.30 -12.92 13.33
CA PHE A 226 28.50 -13.75 13.12
C PHE A 226 29.79 -12.93 13.17
N ALA A 227 29.78 -11.72 12.64
CA ALA A 227 30.91 -10.80 12.71
C ALA A 227 31.26 -10.46 14.15
N VAL A 228 30.30 -10.18 15.00
CA VAL A 228 30.51 -9.92 16.45
C VAL A 228 31.11 -11.15 17.13
N LYS A 229 30.56 -12.34 16.85
CA LYS A 229 31.02 -13.60 17.43
C LYS A 229 32.48 -13.89 17.04
N PHE A 230 32.82 -13.78 15.77
CA PHE A 230 34.16 -14.07 15.27
C PHE A 230 35.17 -12.96 15.58
N ALA A 231 34.75 -11.69 15.63
CA ALA A 231 35.57 -10.58 16.06
C ALA A 231 36.05 -10.77 17.51
N LYS A 232 35.16 -11.21 18.38
CA LYS A 232 35.47 -11.55 19.78
C LYS A 232 36.44 -12.74 19.87
N LYS A 233 36.18 -13.78 19.05
CA LYS A 233 37.02 -15.00 19.02
C LYS A 233 38.42 -14.76 18.51
N PHE A 234 38.55 -13.91 17.46
CA PHE A 234 39.85 -13.65 16.79
C PHE A 234 40.51 -12.36 17.25
N GLY A 235 39.87 -11.56 18.11
CA GLY A 235 40.43 -10.30 18.57
C GLY A 235 40.56 -9.22 17.50
N VAL A 236 39.69 -9.25 16.47
CA VAL A 236 39.65 -8.31 15.35
C VAL A 236 38.53 -7.29 15.53
N ASP A 237 38.62 -6.12 14.90
CA ASP A 237 37.56 -5.13 14.87
C ASP A 237 36.29 -5.66 14.21
N ARG A 238 35.14 -5.44 14.84
CA ARG A 238 33.82 -5.87 14.36
C ARG A 238 33.52 -5.40 12.94
N LYS A 239 33.83 -4.17 12.64
CA LYS A 239 33.56 -3.58 11.32
C LYS A 239 34.34 -4.24 10.21
N LYS A 240 35.63 -4.52 10.44
CA LYS A 240 36.47 -5.24 9.49
C LYS A 240 35.99 -6.66 9.27
N MET A 241 35.58 -7.36 10.33
CA MET A 241 35.06 -8.71 10.22
C MET A 241 33.72 -8.74 9.45
N LEU A 242 32.84 -7.76 9.69
CA LEU A 242 31.57 -7.63 8.98
C LEU A 242 31.76 -7.46 7.46
N GLU A 243 32.71 -6.63 7.04
CA GLU A 243 33.06 -6.45 5.64
C GLU A 243 33.64 -7.70 5.00
N ARG A 244 34.38 -8.50 5.77
CA ARG A 244 35.06 -9.73 5.30
C ARG A 244 34.12 -10.94 5.19
N LEU A 245 33.02 -10.97 5.92
CA LEU A 245 32.10 -12.10 5.92
C LEU A 245 31.10 -12.11 4.76
N TRP A 246 31.05 -11.08 3.94
CA TRP A 246 30.16 -10.99 2.78
C TRP A 246 30.93 -10.53 1.54
N GLY A 247 30.50 -10.99 0.38
CA GLY A 247 31.12 -10.63 -0.89
C GLY A 247 32.28 -11.56 -1.29
N ASP A 248 33.13 -11.06 -2.16
CA ASP A 248 34.27 -11.82 -2.71
C ASP A 248 35.47 -11.78 -1.77
N ASN A 249 35.30 -12.30 -0.55
CA ASN A 249 36.35 -12.40 0.45
C ASN A 249 36.59 -13.87 0.77
N TYR A 250 37.85 -14.22 0.87
CA TYR A 250 38.29 -15.58 1.14
C TYR A 250 39.32 -15.58 2.27
N PHE A 251 39.21 -16.55 3.16
CA PHE A 251 40.15 -16.78 4.22
C PHE A 251 40.97 -18.04 3.91
N ASN A 252 42.27 -17.89 3.74
CA ASN A 252 43.16 -19.06 3.52
C ASN A 252 43.52 -19.70 4.86
N PRO A 253 43.02 -20.91 5.15
CA PRO A 253 43.27 -21.56 6.44
C PRO A 253 44.72 -21.98 6.66
N ALA A 254 45.49 -22.14 5.58
CA ALA A 254 46.91 -22.52 5.65
C ALA A 254 47.81 -21.32 6.03
N THR A 255 47.58 -20.16 5.44
CA THR A 255 48.35 -18.93 5.69
C THR A 255 47.69 -17.99 6.69
N LYS A 256 46.42 -18.23 7.05
CA LYS A 256 45.60 -17.38 7.93
C LYS A 256 45.50 -15.95 7.45
N LYS A 257 45.49 -15.75 6.13
CA LYS A 257 45.38 -14.43 5.47
C LYS A 257 44.05 -14.29 4.72
N TRP A 258 43.49 -13.08 4.69
CA TRP A 258 42.32 -12.73 3.91
C TRP A 258 42.72 -12.24 2.52
N THR A 259 42.01 -12.71 1.50
CA THR A 259 42.24 -12.31 0.10
C THR A 259 40.89 -12.02 -0.59
N LYS A 260 40.94 -11.20 -1.63
CA LYS A 260 39.75 -10.94 -2.47
C LYS A 260 39.71 -11.85 -3.70
N THR A 261 40.77 -12.55 -3.98
CA THR A 261 40.86 -13.55 -5.04
C THR A 261 40.84 -14.94 -4.43
N GLN A 262 40.11 -15.87 -5.05
CA GLN A 262 39.97 -17.22 -4.53
C GLN A 262 41.28 -17.97 -4.51
N PRO A 263 41.87 -18.29 -3.33
CA PRO A 263 43.07 -19.08 -3.22
C PRO A 263 42.80 -20.57 -3.39
N GLU A 264 43.82 -21.31 -3.74
CA GLU A 264 43.80 -22.77 -3.77
C GLU A 264 44.66 -23.35 -2.64
N VAL A 265 44.13 -24.35 -1.93
CA VAL A 265 44.89 -25.11 -0.91
C VAL A 265 44.79 -26.58 -1.25
N ASN A 266 45.95 -27.24 -1.40
CA ASN A 266 46.05 -28.64 -1.80
C ASN A 266 45.31 -28.96 -3.11
N GLY A 267 45.34 -28.04 -4.10
CA GLY A 267 44.64 -28.20 -5.38
C GLY A 267 43.15 -28.04 -5.36
N LYS A 268 42.57 -27.61 -4.23
CA LYS A 268 41.13 -27.33 -4.08
C LYS A 268 40.91 -25.86 -3.84
N PRO A 269 39.92 -25.23 -4.51
CA PRO A 269 39.57 -23.85 -4.26
C PRO A 269 39.02 -23.69 -2.84
N VAL A 270 39.43 -22.61 -2.17
CA VAL A 270 38.92 -22.25 -0.82
C VAL A 270 37.53 -21.71 -0.95
N GLU A 271 36.62 -22.12 -0.05
CA GLU A 271 35.29 -21.60 0.02
C GLU A 271 35.28 -20.10 0.33
N ARG A 272 34.22 -19.41 -0.14
CA ARG A 272 33.97 -18.02 0.23
C ARG A 272 33.85 -17.89 1.75
N ALA A 273 34.30 -16.76 2.30
CA ALA A 273 34.26 -16.53 3.75
C ALA A 273 32.87 -16.67 4.34
N PHE A 274 31.84 -16.16 3.67
CA PHE A 274 30.46 -16.34 4.07
C PHE A 274 30.06 -17.83 4.15
N ASN A 275 30.44 -18.61 3.16
CA ASN A 275 30.16 -20.03 3.14
C ASN A 275 30.90 -20.78 4.24
N MET A 276 32.15 -20.41 4.50
CA MET A 276 33.01 -21.06 5.49
C MET A 276 32.63 -20.76 6.93
N PHE A 277 32.32 -19.48 7.23
CA PHE A 277 32.08 -19.03 8.61
C PHE A 277 30.60 -18.95 9.00
N VAL A 278 29.71 -18.65 8.08
CA VAL A 278 28.30 -18.42 8.34
C VAL A 278 27.45 -19.62 7.94
N LEU A 279 27.55 -20.10 6.72
CA LEU A 279 26.70 -21.18 6.21
C LEU A 279 27.15 -22.57 6.68
N ASP A 280 28.43 -22.80 6.87
CA ASP A 280 28.96 -24.13 7.22
C ASP A 280 28.37 -24.69 8.54
N PRO A 281 28.30 -23.91 9.64
CA PRO A 281 27.65 -24.41 10.87
C PRO A 281 26.19 -24.80 10.66
N ILE A 282 25.45 -24.00 9.92
CA ILE A 282 24.02 -24.22 9.60
C ILE A 282 23.86 -25.49 8.77
N PHE A 283 24.65 -25.65 7.71
CA PHE A 283 24.64 -26.84 6.86
C PHE A 283 25.00 -28.11 7.63
N LYS A 284 25.97 -28.03 8.52
CA LYS A 284 26.35 -29.15 9.39
C LYS A 284 25.21 -29.56 10.31
N ILE A 285 24.51 -28.61 10.91
CA ILE A 285 23.34 -28.89 11.75
C ILE A 285 22.26 -29.60 10.93
N PHE A 286 21.92 -29.08 9.78
CA PHE A 286 20.87 -29.66 8.91
C PHE A 286 21.25 -31.07 8.44
N GLN A 287 22.47 -31.26 7.98
CA GLN A 287 22.97 -32.56 7.50
C GLN A 287 23.02 -33.58 8.61
N THR A 288 23.56 -33.24 9.79
CA THR A 288 23.71 -34.16 10.93
C THR A 288 22.35 -34.59 11.47
N ILE A 289 21.41 -33.67 11.63
CA ILE A 289 20.10 -34.00 12.17
C ILE A 289 19.23 -34.72 11.15
N ASN A 290 19.27 -34.28 9.89
CA ASN A 290 18.46 -34.84 8.81
C ASN A 290 18.88 -36.27 8.45
N ASN A 291 20.16 -36.60 8.56
CA ASN A 291 20.71 -37.93 8.32
C ASN A 291 20.68 -38.82 9.57
N ASP A 292 20.08 -38.37 10.66
CA ASP A 292 19.91 -39.07 11.95
C ASP A 292 21.23 -39.63 12.51
N LYS A 293 22.30 -38.86 12.39
CA LYS A 293 23.64 -39.22 12.94
C LYS A 293 23.69 -38.91 14.42
N LYS A 294 23.04 -39.75 15.23
CA LYS A 294 22.90 -39.58 16.69
C LYS A 294 24.22 -39.47 17.44
N ASP A 295 25.26 -40.11 16.97
CA ASP A 295 26.58 -40.09 17.61
C ASP A 295 27.30 -38.76 17.46
N GLN A 296 27.01 -38.03 16.39
CA GLN A 296 27.63 -36.72 16.08
C GLN A 296 26.90 -35.52 16.63
N ILE A 297 25.61 -35.66 16.95
CA ILE A 297 24.76 -34.60 17.47
C ILE A 297 25.31 -33.98 18.77
N PRO A 298 25.65 -34.71 19.82
CA PRO A 298 26.17 -34.09 21.05
C PRO A 298 27.45 -33.30 20.84
N THR A 299 28.37 -33.80 20.02
CA THR A 299 29.64 -33.11 19.71
C THR A 299 29.40 -31.83 18.96
N LEU A 300 28.48 -31.82 18.00
CA LEU A 300 28.14 -30.66 17.22
C LEU A 300 27.49 -29.57 18.11
N LEU A 301 26.56 -29.95 18.97
CA LEU A 301 25.91 -29.02 19.89
C LEU A 301 26.89 -28.41 20.88
N GLU A 302 27.87 -29.18 21.36
CA GLU A 302 28.92 -28.66 22.24
C GLU A 302 29.79 -27.62 21.52
N LYS A 303 30.21 -27.90 20.27
CA LYS A 303 30.98 -26.93 19.45
C LYS A 303 30.24 -25.63 19.17
N LEU A 304 28.94 -25.68 19.02
CA LEU A 304 28.09 -24.50 18.73
C LEU A 304 27.56 -23.83 20.01
N GLU A 305 27.93 -24.36 21.19
CA GLU A 305 27.50 -23.81 22.48
C GLU A 305 25.96 -23.86 22.66
N VAL A 306 25.29 -24.83 22.05
CA VAL A 306 23.83 -25.02 22.14
C VAL A 306 23.51 -25.97 23.26
N LYS A 307 22.71 -25.56 24.24
CA LYS A 307 22.26 -26.37 25.36
C LYS A 307 20.78 -26.71 25.22
N LEU A 308 20.42 -27.96 25.06
CA LEU A 308 19.04 -28.42 24.99
C LEU A 308 18.48 -28.67 26.39
N SER A 309 17.19 -28.41 26.61
CA SER A 309 16.49 -28.83 27.84
C SER A 309 16.31 -30.37 27.86
N ASN A 310 15.97 -30.92 29.00
CA ASN A 310 15.75 -32.36 29.11
C ASN A 310 14.65 -32.87 28.19
N ASP A 311 13.58 -32.11 28.03
CA ASP A 311 12.47 -32.44 27.13
C ASP A 311 12.88 -32.37 25.65
N GLU A 312 13.78 -31.46 25.27
CA GLU A 312 14.27 -31.28 23.90
C GLU A 312 15.29 -32.34 23.48
N LYS A 313 16.00 -32.97 24.46
CA LYS A 313 16.97 -34.02 24.18
C LYS A 313 16.35 -35.28 23.61
N ASP A 314 15.08 -35.52 23.91
CA ASP A 314 14.33 -36.71 23.45
C ASP A 314 13.70 -36.51 22.08
N LEU A 315 13.77 -35.28 21.50
CA LEU A 315 13.23 -34.95 20.18
C LEU A 315 14.10 -35.55 19.06
N ALA A 316 13.47 -35.87 17.95
CA ALA A 316 14.13 -36.40 16.76
C ALA A 316 13.59 -35.75 15.48
N GLY A 317 14.36 -35.78 14.37
CA GLY A 317 13.97 -35.27 13.06
C GLY A 317 13.71 -33.76 13.04
N LYS A 318 12.64 -33.37 12.42
CA LYS A 318 12.30 -31.93 12.24
C LYS A 318 12.11 -31.20 13.56
N GLN A 319 11.57 -31.84 14.58
CA GLN A 319 11.35 -31.22 15.88
C GLN A 319 12.67 -30.89 16.57
N LEU A 320 13.64 -31.82 16.52
CA LEU A 320 14.98 -31.58 17.04
C LEU A 320 15.69 -30.45 16.26
N LEU A 321 15.55 -30.43 14.93
CA LEU A 321 16.12 -29.40 14.08
C LEU A 321 15.60 -28.02 14.45
N LYS A 322 14.28 -27.87 14.61
CA LYS A 322 13.66 -26.63 15.07
C LYS A 322 14.20 -26.20 16.44
N ALA A 323 14.26 -27.09 17.38
CA ALA A 323 14.75 -26.80 18.74
C ALA A 323 16.21 -26.33 18.74
N VAL A 324 17.07 -27.00 18.01
CA VAL A 324 18.48 -26.65 17.88
C VAL A 324 18.66 -25.30 17.21
N MET A 325 17.99 -25.07 16.08
CA MET A 325 18.12 -23.81 15.33
C MET A 325 17.55 -22.61 16.09
N ARG A 326 16.44 -22.78 16.81
CA ARG A 326 15.88 -21.72 17.68
C ARG A 326 16.83 -21.31 18.80
N LYS A 327 17.58 -22.23 19.35
CA LYS A 327 18.57 -21.93 20.39
C LYS A 327 19.87 -21.38 19.84
N PHE A 328 20.27 -21.87 18.67
CA PHE A 328 21.49 -21.41 18.03
C PHE A 328 21.34 -19.98 17.47
N LEU A 329 20.26 -19.72 16.76
CA LEU A 329 20.01 -18.43 16.08
C LEU A 329 18.54 -18.01 16.28
N PRO A 330 18.15 -17.45 17.45
CA PRO A 330 16.78 -16.99 17.65
C PRO A 330 16.36 -15.93 16.64
N ALA A 331 15.23 -16.13 15.96
CA ALA A 331 14.75 -15.20 14.93
C ALA A 331 14.47 -13.80 15.48
N ALA A 332 13.88 -13.74 16.67
CA ALA A 332 13.56 -12.46 17.31
C ALA A 332 14.79 -11.60 17.57
N ASP A 333 15.90 -12.20 17.99
CA ASP A 333 17.13 -11.44 18.27
C ASP A 333 17.72 -10.79 17.02
N ALA A 334 17.71 -11.49 15.88
CA ALA A 334 18.15 -10.93 14.61
C ALA A 334 17.24 -9.77 14.14
N MET A 335 15.95 -9.96 14.22
CA MET A 335 14.98 -8.94 13.82
C MET A 335 15.04 -7.72 14.72
N LEU A 336 15.10 -7.90 16.04
CA LEU A 336 15.20 -6.81 17.00
C LEU A 336 16.49 -6.00 16.82
N GLU A 337 17.59 -6.68 16.55
CA GLU A 337 18.86 -6.03 16.23
C GLU A 337 18.72 -5.11 15.02
N MET A 338 18.20 -5.61 13.91
CA MET A 338 18.00 -4.79 12.71
C MET A 338 17.08 -3.61 12.96
N ILE A 339 15.97 -3.85 13.63
CA ILE A 339 14.95 -2.82 13.92
C ILE A 339 15.55 -1.70 14.76
N CYS A 340 16.19 -2.05 15.86
CA CYS A 340 16.69 -1.05 16.79
C CYS A 340 17.91 -0.28 16.27
N ILE A 341 18.79 -0.94 15.53
CA ILE A 341 20.02 -0.30 15.01
C ILE A 341 19.74 0.51 13.75
N HIS A 342 19.01 -0.04 12.80
CA HIS A 342 18.92 0.50 11.44
C HIS A 342 17.66 1.29 11.14
N LEU A 343 16.53 1.00 11.77
CA LEU A 343 15.32 1.76 11.55
C LEU A 343 15.35 3.10 12.29
N PRO A 344 14.83 4.18 11.68
CA PRO A 344 14.86 5.49 12.31
C PRO A 344 13.87 5.60 13.47
N SER A 345 14.26 6.42 14.48
CA SER A 345 13.33 6.87 15.51
C SER A 345 12.39 7.94 14.95
N PRO A 346 11.27 8.23 15.63
CA PRO A 346 10.40 9.35 15.24
C PRO A 346 11.14 10.69 15.19
N VAL A 347 12.08 10.94 16.10
CA VAL A 347 12.91 12.15 16.10
C VAL A 347 13.70 12.30 14.81
N THR A 348 14.31 11.23 14.35
CA THR A 348 15.10 11.22 13.12
C THR A 348 14.20 11.27 11.88
N ALA A 349 13.18 10.45 11.86
CA ALA A 349 12.31 10.28 10.69
C ALA A 349 11.44 11.51 10.42
N GLN A 350 10.90 12.15 11.42
CA GLN A 350 10.00 13.29 11.24
C GLN A 350 10.70 14.53 10.68
N ARG A 351 12.02 14.63 10.81
CA ARG A 351 12.79 15.72 10.22
C ARG A 351 12.70 15.77 8.70
N TYR A 352 12.79 14.62 8.04
CA TYR A 352 12.69 14.57 6.58
C TYR A 352 11.29 14.19 6.08
N ARG A 353 10.46 13.54 6.91
CA ARG A 353 9.09 13.20 6.55
C ARG A 353 8.11 14.37 6.69
N GLY A 354 8.40 15.33 7.54
CA GLY A 354 7.51 16.47 7.80
C GLY A 354 7.07 17.21 6.53
N GLU A 355 7.96 17.37 5.57
CA GLU A 355 7.67 18.03 4.29
C GLU A 355 6.64 17.26 3.45
N THR A 356 6.63 15.94 3.51
CA THR A 356 5.69 15.10 2.76
C THR A 356 4.40 14.82 3.51
N LEU A 357 4.34 15.13 4.80
CA LEU A 357 3.18 14.84 5.65
C LEU A 357 2.28 16.05 5.87
N TYR A 358 2.80 17.25 5.90
CA TYR A 358 2.09 18.47 6.24
C TYR A 358 1.84 19.35 5.02
N GLU A 359 0.61 19.83 4.84
CA GLU A 359 0.21 20.69 3.71
C GLU A 359 0.54 22.17 3.91
N GLY A 360 0.80 22.58 5.13
CA GLY A 360 1.04 23.98 5.45
C GLY A 360 2.46 24.46 5.21
N PRO A 361 2.74 25.74 5.52
CA PRO A 361 4.09 26.30 5.41
C PRO A 361 5.07 25.56 6.30
N SER A 362 6.32 25.48 5.89
CA SER A 362 7.38 24.78 6.64
C SER A 362 7.86 25.50 7.89
N ASP A 363 7.44 26.72 8.10
CA ASP A 363 7.86 27.62 9.19
C ASP A 363 6.78 27.86 10.25
N ASP A 364 5.57 27.30 10.09
CA ASP A 364 4.53 27.47 11.11
C ASP A 364 4.79 26.58 12.35
N ASP A 365 4.10 26.87 13.45
CA ASP A 365 4.26 26.15 14.71
C ASP A 365 4.00 24.64 14.57
N CYS A 366 3.04 24.26 13.77
CA CYS A 366 2.68 22.87 13.53
C CYS A 366 3.75 22.13 12.74
N ALA A 367 4.29 22.73 11.69
CA ALA A 367 5.37 22.15 10.89
C ALA A 367 6.65 21.99 11.72
N VAL A 368 7.00 22.96 12.53
CA VAL A 368 8.17 22.89 13.42
C VAL A 368 7.97 21.81 14.48
N GLY A 369 6.77 21.71 15.07
CA GLY A 369 6.44 20.67 16.04
C GLY A 369 6.51 19.26 15.46
N ILE A 370 6.05 19.05 14.24
CA ILE A 370 6.16 17.77 13.53
C ILE A 370 7.64 17.44 13.28
N ARG A 371 8.39 18.37 12.74
CA ARG A 371 9.80 18.18 12.43
C ARG A 371 10.64 17.82 13.66
N ASP A 372 10.40 18.48 14.78
CA ASP A 372 11.17 18.29 16.00
C ASP A 372 10.60 17.19 16.92
N CYS A 373 9.45 16.59 16.55
CA CYS A 373 8.74 15.60 17.37
C CYS A 373 8.50 16.11 18.80
N ASP A 374 8.07 17.36 18.94
CA ASP A 374 7.97 18.07 20.21
C ASP A 374 6.64 17.73 20.92
N PRO A 375 6.68 17.13 22.13
CA PRO A 375 5.46 16.79 22.85
C PRO A 375 4.77 18.02 23.47
N LYS A 376 5.41 19.17 23.51
CA LYS A 376 4.85 20.43 24.03
C LYS A 376 4.30 21.36 22.95
N ALA A 377 4.53 21.05 21.69
CA ALA A 377 4.02 21.80 20.55
C ALA A 377 2.50 21.60 20.38
N PRO A 378 1.82 22.38 19.54
CA PRO A 378 0.41 22.12 19.22
C PRO A 378 0.21 20.70 18.71
N LEU A 379 -0.89 20.05 19.10
CA LEU A 379 -1.19 18.69 18.69
C LEU A 379 -1.36 18.61 17.18
N MET A 380 -0.65 17.67 16.57
CA MET A 380 -0.85 17.24 15.19
C MET A 380 -0.89 15.71 15.16
N LEU A 381 -2.09 15.19 15.04
CA LEU A 381 -2.34 13.76 14.99
C LEU A 381 -3.00 13.41 13.67
N TYR A 382 -2.49 12.40 13.00
CA TYR A 382 -3.08 11.88 11.77
C TYR A 382 -3.81 10.56 12.05
N VAL A 383 -5.11 10.53 11.75
CA VAL A 383 -5.93 9.31 11.79
C VAL A 383 -5.82 8.62 10.44
N SER A 384 -5.21 7.45 10.41
CA SER A 384 -4.99 6.71 9.17
C SER A 384 -6.14 5.78 8.80
N LYS A 385 -6.81 5.21 9.80
CA LYS A 385 -7.94 4.30 9.59
C LYS A 385 -8.84 4.21 10.82
N MET A 386 -10.02 3.63 10.60
CA MET A 386 -10.97 3.29 11.66
C MET A 386 -10.94 1.79 11.91
N VAL A 387 -10.84 1.39 13.16
CA VAL A 387 -10.81 -0.02 13.60
C VAL A 387 -12.12 -0.34 14.30
N PRO A 388 -12.88 -1.37 13.85
CA PRO A 388 -14.13 -1.75 14.50
C PRO A 388 -13.94 -2.15 15.96
N THR A 389 -14.83 -1.73 16.82
CA THR A 389 -14.88 -2.14 18.24
C THR A 389 -15.77 -3.39 18.41
N SER A 390 -15.76 -3.98 19.62
CA SER A 390 -16.69 -5.04 19.98
C SER A 390 -18.15 -4.58 19.97
N ASP A 391 -18.40 -3.29 20.21
CA ASP A 391 -19.72 -2.67 20.08
C ASP A 391 -20.01 -2.40 18.61
N LYS A 392 -20.94 -3.12 18.04
CA LYS A 392 -21.31 -2.97 16.62
C LYS A 392 -21.69 -1.52 16.30
N GLY A 393 -21.02 -0.96 15.30
CA GLY A 393 -21.25 0.38 14.81
C GLY A 393 -20.38 1.48 15.40
N ARG A 394 -19.47 1.15 16.30
CA ARG A 394 -18.48 2.08 16.84
C ARG A 394 -17.09 1.71 16.36
N PHE A 395 -16.22 2.70 16.24
CA PHE A 395 -14.86 2.53 15.73
C PHE A 395 -13.85 3.25 16.62
N TYR A 396 -12.66 2.67 16.72
CA TYR A 396 -11.48 3.37 17.22
C TYR A 396 -10.82 4.11 16.06
N ALA A 397 -10.49 5.39 16.24
CA ALA A 397 -9.67 6.11 15.29
C ALA A 397 -8.21 5.75 15.56
N PHE A 398 -7.60 5.03 14.65
CA PHE A 398 -6.21 4.60 14.75
C PHE A 398 -5.31 5.61 14.04
N GLY A 399 -4.29 6.10 14.74
CA GLY A 399 -3.42 7.10 14.17
C GLY A 399 -2.10 7.29 14.91
N ARG A 400 -1.36 8.28 14.48
CA ARG A 400 -0.07 8.64 15.07
C ARG A 400 -0.04 10.10 15.50
N VAL A 401 0.52 10.33 16.65
CA VAL A 401 0.82 11.67 17.16
C VAL A 401 2.15 12.14 16.60
N TYR A 402 2.12 13.13 15.72
CA TYR A 402 3.34 13.70 15.12
C TYR A 402 3.89 14.88 15.92
N SER A 403 3.03 15.62 16.60
CA SER A 403 3.39 16.78 17.39
C SER A 403 2.43 16.91 18.59
N GLY A 404 2.90 17.42 19.68
CA GLY A 404 2.10 17.62 20.88
C GLY A 404 1.81 16.33 21.65
N THR A 405 0.87 16.38 22.57
CA THR A 405 0.44 15.24 23.38
C THR A 405 -1.08 15.16 23.37
N VAL A 406 -1.61 14.00 23.00
CA VAL A 406 -3.04 13.72 23.07
C VAL A 406 -3.37 13.08 24.43
N ARG A 407 -4.50 13.47 25.04
CA ARG A 407 -4.97 12.91 26.31
C ARG A 407 -6.49 12.75 26.31
N SER A 408 -6.97 11.92 27.19
CA SER A 408 -8.41 11.78 27.44
C SER A 408 -9.04 13.09 27.87
N GLY A 409 -10.15 13.47 27.26
CA GLY A 409 -10.86 14.71 27.55
C GLY A 409 -10.31 15.96 26.87
N LEU A 410 -9.26 15.85 26.07
CA LEU A 410 -8.68 17.00 25.37
C LEU A 410 -9.64 17.50 24.28
N LYS A 411 -9.86 18.82 24.26
CA LYS A 411 -10.63 19.47 23.20
C LYS A 411 -9.75 19.64 21.95
N VAL A 412 -10.20 19.08 20.83
CA VAL A 412 -9.45 19.08 19.58
C VAL A 412 -10.30 19.58 18.42
N ARG A 413 -9.62 20.11 17.41
CA ARG A 413 -10.21 20.39 16.09
C ARG A 413 -10.05 19.14 15.23
N ILE A 414 -11.16 18.61 14.75
CA ILE A 414 -11.20 17.46 13.86
C ILE A 414 -11.35 18.00 12.45
N GLN A 415 -10.29 17.89 11.65
CA GLN A 415 -10.22 18.42 10.29
C GLN A 415 -10.30 17.27 9.31
N GLY A 416 -11.38 17.22 8.53
CA GLY A 416 -11.55 16.22 7.47
C GLY A 416 -10.68 16.50 6.25
N PRO A 417 -10.66 15.60 5.27
CA PRO A 417 -9.81 15.74 4.08
C PRO A 417 -10.08 16.98 3.23
N ASN A 418 -11.30 17.50 3.28
CA ASN A 418 -11.74 18.66 2.49
C ASN A 418 -11.65 20.00 3.25
N TYR A 419 -11.13 19.96 4.47
CA TYR A 419 -10.96 21.19 5.26
C TYR A 419 -9.91 22.11 4.65
N VAL A 420 -10.22 23.39 4.58
CA VAL A 420 -9.29 24.46 4.17
C VAL A 420 -9.16 25.45 5.31
N PRO A 421 -7.95 25.85 5.70
CA PRO A 421 -7.78 26.86 6.77
C PRO A 421 -8.57 28.14 6.53
N GLY A 422 -9.24 28.63 7.58
CA GLY A 422 -10.09 29.82 7.53
C GLY A 422 -11.53 29.55 7.13
N LYS A 423 -11.89 28.32 6.75
CA LYS A 423 -13.27 27.92 6.46
C LYS A 423 -13.79 26.97 7.54
N LYS A 424 -15.11 26.85 7.64
CA LYS A 424 -15.75 25.98 8.64
C LYS A 424 -16.24 24.65 8.06
N GLU A 425 -16.07 24.43 6.78
CA GLU A 425 -16.45 23.20 6.12
C GLU A 425 -15.53 22.06 6.53
N ASP A 426 -16.10 20.90 6.81
CA ASP A 426 -15.39 19.68 7.23
C ASP A 426 -14.52 19.88 8.49
N LEU A 427 -15.01 20.71 9.41
CA LEU A 427 -14.35 21.03 10.69
C LEU A 427 -15.31 20.76 11.83
N PHE A 428 -14.84 20.01 12.84
CA PHE A 428 -15.57 19.74 14.08
C PHE A 428 -14.65 20.06 15.27
N VAL A 429 -15.19 20.68 16.30
CA VAL A 429 -14.48 20.94 17.56
C VAL A 429 -15.13 20.11 18.66
N LYS A 430 -14.47 19.06 19.07
CA LYS A 430 -14.99 18.06 20.03
C LYS A 430 -13.93 17.61 21.02
N ASN A 431 -14.39 17.00 22.11
CA ASN A 431 -13.48 16.40 23.11
C ASN A 431 -13.24 14.93 22.76
N ILE A 432 -12.01 14.49 22.93
CA ILE A 432 -11.64 13.07 22.85
C ILE A 432 -12.15 12.39 24.12
N GLN A 433 -12.96 11.32 23.98
CA GLN A 433 -13.50 10.62 25.13
C GLN A 433 -12.44 9.84 25.89
N ARG A 434 -11.68 8.99 25.17
CA ARG A 434 -10.60 8.18 25.75
C ARG A 434 -9.48 7.98 24.73
N THR A 435 -8.30 7.76 25.25
CA THR A 435 -7.14 7.29 24.50
C THR A 435 -6.84 5.84 24.88
N ILE A 436 -6.47 5.03 23.89
CA ILE A 436 -6.22 3.60 24.04
C ILE A 436 -4.93 3.19 23.37
N LEU A 437 -4.35 2.09 23.83
CA LEU A 437 -3.21 1.44 23.23
C LEU A 437 -3.68 0.13 22.57
N MET A 438 -3.36 -0.04 21.30
CA MET A 438 -3.69 -1.26 20.55
C MET A 438 -2.68 -2.35 20.88
N MET A 439 -3.16 -3.50 21.36
CA MET A 439 -2.33 -4.64 21.75
C MET A 439 -2.77 -5.93 21.02
N GLY A 440 -2.84 -5.86 19.71
CA GLY A 440 -3.28 -6.99 18.88
C GLY A 440 -4.77 -7.26 19.06
N ARG A 441 -5.10 -8.35 19.74
CA ARG A 441 -6.48 -8.76 20.03
C ARG A 441 -7.15 -7.95 21.15
N PHE A 442 -6.38 -7.24 21.95
CA PHE A 442 -6.82 -6.52 23.12
C PHE A 442 -6.57 -5.03 22.98
N VAL A 443 -7.29 -4.24 23.76
CA VAL A 443 -7.16 -2.81 23.83
C VAL A 443 -6.94 -2.43 25.28
N GLU A 444 -5.92 -1.64 25.56
CA GLU A 444 -5.58 -1.18 26.89
C GLU A 444 -5.79 0.32 27.02
N PRO A 445 -6.46 0.81 28.09
CA PRO A 445 -6.60 2.24 28.29
C PRO A 445 -5.25 2.87 28.64
N ILE A 446 -5.03 4.07 28.11
CA ILE A 446 -3.84 4.86 28.39
C ILE A 446 -4.27 6.32 28.59
N GLU A 447 -3.64 7.02 29.54
CA GLU A 447 -4.07 8.36 29.94
C GLU A 447 -3.74 9.42 28.88
N ASP A 448 -2.52 9.38 28.37
CA ASP A 448 -2.01 10.32 27.39
C ASP A 448 -0.96 9.66 26.49
N VAL A 449 -0.76 10.22 25.31
CA VAL A 449 0.22 9.74 24.33
C VAL A 449 0.97 10.95 23.76
N PRO A 450 2.29 11.04 23.98
CA PRO A 450 3.10 12.13 23.43
C PRO A 450 3.48 11.90 21.96
N ALA A 451 4.07 12.92 21.34
CA ALA A 451 4.54 12.89 19.96
C ALA A 451 5.47 11.71 19.66
N GLY A 452 5.34 11.15 18.47
CA GLY A 452 6.13 10.01 17.98
C GLY A 452 5.50 8.65 18.27
N ASN A 453 4.34 8.58 18.89
CA ASN A 453 3.69 7.34 19.30
C ASN A 453 2.40 7.08 18.52
N ILE A 454 2.00 5.83 18.48
CA ILE A 454 0.77 5.36 17.87
C ILE A 454 -0.31 5.28 18.93
N VAL A 455 -1.53 5.67 18.59
CA VAL A 455 -2.65 5.75 19.52
C VAL A 455 -3.97 5.36 18.86
N GLY A 456 -4.88 4.84 19.64
CA GLY A 456 -6.29 4.71 19.29
C GLY A 456 -7.14 5.72 20.05
N LEU A 457 -8.13 6.29 19.40
CA LEU A 457 -9.01 7.31 19.98
C LEU A 457 -10.46 6.85 19.99
N VAL A 458 -11.15 7.13 21.08
CA VAL A 458 -12.58 6.87 21.24
C VAL A 458 -13.34 8.18 21.12
N GLY A 459 -14.47 8.18 20.40
CA GLY A 459 -15.35 9.34 20.28
C GLY A 459 -15.08 10.22 19.06
N VAL A 460 -14.18 9.84 18.17
CA VAL A 460 -13.83 10.58 16.95
C VAL A 460 -14.52 10.01 15.71
N ASP A 461 -14.95 8.77 15.75
CA ASP A 461 -15.51 8.02 14.63
C ASP A 461 -16.76 8.65 14.00
N GLN A 462 -17.51 9.45 14.73
CA GLN A 462 -18.71 10.12 14.24
C GLN A 462 -18.39 11.30 13.29
N PHE A 463 -17.20 11.85 13.36
CA PHE A 463 -16.81 13.09 12.67
C PHE A 463 -15.89 12.89 11.48
N LEU A 464 -15.21 11.76 11.40
CA LEU A 464 -14.34 11.38 10.29
C LEU A 464 -14.89 10.14 9.60
N LEU A 465 -14.88 10.16 8.28
CA LEU A 465 -15.30 9.00 7.50
C LEU A 465 -14.19 7.93 7.43
N LYS A 466 -12.99 8.30 7.00
CA LYS A 466 -11.86 7.37 6.83
C LYS A 466 -10.58 7.85 7.49
N SER A 467 -10.13 9.04 7.14
CA SER A 467 -8.90 9.64 7.65
C SER A 467 -9.08 11.13 7.90
N GLY A 468 -8.20 11.70 8.66
CA GLY A 468 -8.23 13.13 8.95
C GLY A 468 -7.14 13.57 9.89
N THR A 469 -7.13 14.86 10.20
CA THR A 469 -6.17 15.49 11.09
C THR A 469 -6.86 15.97 12.35
N LEU A 470 -6.28 15.69 13.51
CA LEU A 470 -6.68 16.26 14.78
C LEU A 470 -5.60 17.23 15.25
N THR A 471 -6.00 18.43 15.66
CA THR A 471 -5.08 19.48 16.10
C THR A 471 -5.68 20.32 17.20
N THR A 472 -4.83 20.95 18.01
CA THR A 472 -5.21 21.98 18.97
C THR A 472 -4.98 23.40 18.44
N SER A 473 -4.30 23.54 17.31
CA SER A 473 -4.01 24.83 16.69
C SER A 473 -5.15 25.29 15.77
N GLU A 474 -5.58 26.52 15.93
CA GLU A 474 -6.61 27.12 15.07
C GLU A 474 -6.11 27.46 13.65
N THR A 475 -4.80 27.58 13.47
CA THR A 475 -4.16 27.95 12.19
C THR A 475 -3.56 26.74 11.45
N ALA A 476 -3.70 25.53 11.99
CA ALA A 476 -3.11 24.34 11.40
C ALA A 476 -3.75 23.96 10.08
N HIS A 477 -2.91 23.58 9.13
CA HIS A 477 -3.33 22.92 7.89
C HIS A 477 -3.52 21.41 8.11
N ASN A 478 -4.10 20.74 7.15
CA ASN A 478 -4.25 19.29 7.20
C ASN A 478 -2.91 18.57 6.98
N MET A 479 -2.82 17.37 7.53
CA MET A 479 -1.83 16.39 7.05
C MET A 479 -2.26 15.93 5.66
N LYS A 480 -1.27 15.65 4.77
CA LYS A 480 -1.56 15.24 3.40
C LYS A 480 -2.35 13.93 3.35
N VAL A 481 -3.33 13.87 2.45
CA VAL A 481 -4.16 12.69 2.24
C VAL A 481 -3.32 11.56 1.64
N MET A 482 -3.56 10.34 2.11
CA MET A 482 -2.92 9.14 1.57
C MET A 482 -3.42 8.84 0.15
N LYS A 483 -2.49 8.44 -0.72
CA LYS A 483 -2.82 7.97 -2.07
C LYS A 483 -2.70 6.46 -2.10
N PHE A 484 -3.76 5.80 -2.54
CA PHE A 484 -3.78 4.35 -2.70
C PHE A 484 -3.32 3.97 -4.10
N SER A 485 -2.48 2.93 -4.20
CA SER A 485 -2.01 2.39 -5.47
C SER A 485 -3.07 1.54 -6.18
N VAL A 486 -4.14 1.19 -5.48
CA VAL A 486 -5.19 0.30 -5.98
C VAL A 486 -6.48 1.09 -6.12
N SER A 487 -7.14 0.94 -7.27
CA SER A 487 -8.44 1.57 -7.56
C SER A 487 -9.58 0.56 -7.41
N PRO A 488 -10.76 0.97 -6.91
CA PRO A 488 -11.93 0.10 -6.86
C PRO A 488 -12.53 -0.06 -8.27
N VAL A 489 -12.19 -1.15 -8.93
CA VAL A 489 -12.59 -1.42 -10.33
C VAL A 489 -13.67 -2.50 -10.45
N VAL A 490 -13.90 -3.28 -9.42
CA VAL A 490 -14.93 -4.33 -9.37
C VAL A 490 -16.05 -3.86 -8.46
N GLN A 491 -17.30 -4.00 -8.91
CA GLN A 491 -18.45 -3.56 -8.12
C GLN A 491 -19.58 -4.60 -8.14
N ARG A 492 -20.37 -4.59 -7.08
CA ARG A 492 -21.61 -5.37 -6.97
C ARG A 492 -22.72 -4.51 -6.40
N SER A 493 -23.96 -4.70 -6.84
CA SER A 493 -25.10 -4.09 -6.22
C SER A 493 -25.59 -4.94 -5.05
N VAL A 494 -26.10 -4.27 -4.02
CA VAL A 494 -26.54 -4.89 -2.78
C VAL A 494 -27.99 -4.48 -2.50
N GLU A 495 -28.82 -5.44 -2.16
CA GLU A 495 -30.22 -5.23 -1.89
C GLU A 495 -30.64 -6.02 -0.65
N VAL A 496 -31.56 -5.46 0.15
CA VAL A 496 -32.12 -6.17 1.30
C VAL A 496 -33.16 -7.19 0.85
N LYS A 497 -33.21 -8.35 1.51
CA LYS A 497 -34.24 -9.35 1.25
C LYS A 497 -35.64 -8.90 1.76
N ASN A 498 -35.65 -8.16 2.87
CA ASN A 498 -36.88 -7.58 3.46
C ASN A 498 -36.81 -6.05 3.39
N ALA A 499 -37.82 -5.42 2.80
CA ALA A 499 -37.87 -3.97 2.63
C ALA A 499 -37.74 -3.18 3.96
N GLN A 500 -38.15 -3.77 5.06
CA GLN A 500 -38.06 -3.17 6.41
C GLN A 500 -36.63 -3.03 6.90
N ASP A 501 -35.69 -3.78 6.32
CA ASP A 501 -34.24 -3.77 6.68
C ASP A 501 -33.44 -2.70 5.93
N LEU A 502 -34.04 -1.95 5.02
CA LEU A 502 -33.35 -0.93 4.22
C LEU A 502 -32.58 0.10 5.07
N PRO A 503 -33.11 0.66 6.14
CA PRO A 503 -32.37 1.56 7.02
C PRO A 503 -31.10 0.91 7.62
N LYS A 504 -31.18 -0.38 7.94
CA LYS A 504 -30.01 -1.14 8.45
C LYS A 504 -28.94 -1.31 7.38
N LEU A 505 -29.32 -1.53 6.12
CA LEU A 505 -28.39 -1.59 5.00
C LEU A 505 -27.68 -0.24 4.78
N VAL A 506 -28.42 0.86 4.80
CA VAL A 506 -27.84 2.20 4.62
C VAL A 506 -26.83 2.50 5.74
N GLU A 507 -27.18 2.20 6.97
CA GLU A 507 -26.26 2.38 8.10
C GLU A 507 -25.05 1.44 8.00
N GLY A 508 -25.28 0.19 7.59
CA GLY A 508 -24.22 -0.79 7.37
C GLY A 508 -23.24 -0.36 6.29
N LEU A 509 -23.71 0.22 5.20
CA LEU A 509 -22.85 0.77 4.13
C LEU A 509 -21.97 1.91 4.64
N LYS A 510 -22.50 2.79 5.47
CA LYS A 510 -21.71 3.86 6.10
C LYS A 510 -20.61 3.28 6.99
N ARG A 511 -20.91 2.26 7.77
CA ARG A 511 -19.96 1.57 8.63
C ARG A 511 -18.87 0.86 7.82
N LEU A 512 -19.25 0.18 6.74
CA LEU A 512 -18.29 -0.45 5.82
C LEU A 512 -17.34 0.57 5.21
N SER A 513 -17.86 1.71 4.78
CA SER A 513 -17.05 2.80 4.22
C SER A 513 -16.04 3.33 5.23
N LYS A 514 -16.35 3.36 6.53
CA LYS A 514 -15.41 3.74 7.58
C LYS A 514 -14.35 2.68 7.86
N SER A 515 -14.75 1.40 7.84
CA SER A 515 -13.85 0.29 8.22
C SER A 515 -12.84 -0.07 7.16
N ASP A 516 -13.10 0.21 5.90
CA ASP A 516 -12.21 -0.13 4.78
C ASP A 516 -11.79 1.12 4.01
N PRO A 517 -10.47 1.39 3.90
CA PRO A 517 -10.00 2.62 3.26
C PRO A 517 -10.20 2.66 1.75
N CYS A 518 -10.25 1.53 1.07
CA CYS A 518 -10.33 1.45 -0.39
C CYS A 518 -11.74 1.14 -0.91
N VAL A 519 -12.67 0.74 -0.06
CA VAL A 519 -14.03 0.45 -0.49
C VAL A 519 -14.78 1.74 -0.83
N LEU A 520 -15.51 1.70 -1.93
CA LEU A 520 -16.37 2.81 -2.36
C LEU A 520 -17.81 2.36 -2.33
N THR A 521 -18.65 3.09 -1.62
CA THR A 521 -20.10 2.85 -1.56
C THR A 521 -20.82 4.01 -2.22
N MET A 522 -21.82 3.69 -3.05
CA MET A 522 -22.57 4.71 -3.77
C MET A 522 -24.02 4.25 -4.00
N ILE A 523 -24.88 5.21 -4.26
CA ILE A 523 -26.26 4.96 -4.71
C ILE A 523 -26.32 5.44 -6.16
N ASN A 524 -26.66 4.56 -7.09
CA ASN A 524 -26.83 4.94 -8.49
C ASN A 524 -28.18 5.65 -8.72
N GLU A 525 -28.40 6.18 -9.92
CA GLU A 525 -29.63 6.91 -10.25
C GLU A 525 -30.89 6.02 -10.18
N SER A 526 -30.76 4.71 -10.37
CA SER A 526 -31.86 3.76 -10.23
C SER A 526 -32.22 3.43 -8.76
N GLY A 527 -31.47 4.00 -7.80
CA GLY A 527 -31.68 3.78 -6.37
C GLY A 527 -31.02 2.52 -5.83
N GLU A 528 -30.21 1.82 -6.63
CA GLU A 528 -29.44 0.68 -6.18
C GLU A 528 -28.22 1.10 -5.36
N HIS A 529 -27.97 0.36 -4.28
CA HIS A 529 -26.75 0.51 -3.50
C HIS A 529 -25.64 -0.33 -4.12
N VAL A 530 -24.50 0.31 -4.42
CA VAL A 530 -23.36 -0.31 -5.08
C VAL A 530 -22.16 -0.25 -4.16
N VAL A 531 -21.45 -1.38 -4.07
CA VAL A 531 -20.17 -1.50 -3.35
C VAL A 531 -19.08 -1.83 -4.36
N ALA A 532 -18.03 -1.01 -4.41
CA ALA A 532 -16.89 -1.21 -5.28
C ALA A 532 -15.62 -1.50 -4.47
N GLY A 533 -14.81 -2.43 -4.95
CA GLY A 533 -13.58 -2.86 -4.32
C GLY A 533 -12.44 -3.08 -5.30
N ALA A 534 -11.26 -3.32 -4.78
CA ALA A 534 -10.03 -3.44 -5.55
C ALA A 534 -9.93 -4.74 -6.38
N GLY A 535 -10.59 -5.79 -5.92
CA GLY A 535 -10.58 -7.09 -6.58
C GLY A 535 -11.69 -8.00 -6.05
N GLU A 536 -11.77 -9.20 -6.59
CA GLU A 536 -12.80 -10.19 -6.21
C GLU A 536 -12.75 -10.56 -4.73
N LEU A 537 -11.56 -10.87 -4.22
CA LEU A 537 -11.39 -11.26 -2.82
C LEU A 537 -11.69 -10.12 -1.87
N HIS A 538 -11.21 -8.91 -2.17
CA HIS A 538 -11.50 -7.71 -1.38
C HIS A 538 -13.00 -7.46 -1.28
N LEU A 539 -13.68 -7.52 -2.41
CA LEU A 539 -15.12 -7.28 -2.47
C LEU A 539 -15.93 -8.38 -1.75
N GLU A 540 -15.52 -9.64 -1.87
CA GLU A 540 -16.11 -10.77 -1.13
C GLU A 540 -16.03 -10.56 0.38
N ILE A 541 -14.86 -10.19 0.88
CA ILE A 541 -14.65 -9.92 2.32
C ILE A 541 -15.48 -8.71 2.78
N CYS A 542 -15.50 -7.64 2.01
CA CYS A 542 -16.28 -6.45 2.33
C CYS A 542 -17.79 -6.74 2.40
N LEU A 543 -18.31 -7.52 1.46
CA LEU A 543 -19.73 -7.89 1.43
C LEU A 543 -20.11 -8.84 2.55
N LYS A 544 -19.22 -9.76 2.91
CA LYS A 544 -19.40 -10.62 4.07
C LYS A 544 -19.45 -9.81 5.36
N ASP A 545 -18.54 -8.87 5.54
CA ASP A 545 -18.52 -7.96 6.69
C ASP A 545 -19.78 -7.09 6.74
N LEU A 546 -20.24 -6.63 5.59
CA LEU A 546 -21.48 -5.85 5.50
C LEU A 546 -22.69 -6.67 5.96
N GLU A 547 -22.83 -7.89 5.49
CA GLU A 547 -23.95 -8.75 5.84
C GLU A 547 -23.93 -9.19 7.30
N GLU A 548 -22.79 -9.65 7.80
CA GLU A 548 -22.67 -10.23 9.14
C GLU A 548 -22.51 -9.21 10.27
N ASP A 549 -21.68 -8.18 10.04
CA ASP A 549 -21.25 -7.26 11.11
C ASP A 549 -21.87 -5.87 11.02
N HIS A 550 -21.88 -5.26 9.84
CA HIS A 550 -22.26 -3.86 9.69
C HIS A 550 -23.76 -3.64 9.54
N ALA A 551 -24.41 -4.36 8.66
CA ALA A 551 -25.86 -4.32 8.50
C ALA A 551 -26.58 -5.32 9.38
N GLY A 552 -26.03 -6.51 9.56
CA GLY A 552 -26.57 -7.58 10.39
C GLY A 552 -27.90 -8.14 9.86
N VAL A 553 -28.17 -8.02 8.56
CA VAL A 553 -29.40 -8.47 7.91
C VAL A 553 -29.08 -9.26 6.64
N PRO A 554 -29.94 -10.21 6.23
CA PRO A 554 -29.72 -10.95 4.98
C PRO A 554 -29.75 -10.01 3.77
N LEU A 555 -28.79 -10.17 2.88
CA LEU A 555 -28.63 -9.36 1.68
C LEU A 555 -28.70 -10.19 0.41
N ARG A 556 -29.18 -9.58 -0.66
CA ARG A 556 -29.12 -10.11 -2.01
C ARG A 556 -28.03 -9.37 -2.76
N ILE A 557 -27.05 -10.10 -3.28
CA ILE A 557 -25.85 -9.56 -3.91
C ILE A 557 -25.89 -9.94 -5.39
N SER A 558 -25.70 -8.96 -6.28
CA SER A 558 -25.64 -9.19 -7.73
C SER A 558 -24.32 -9.82 -8.14
N ASP A 559 -24.22 -10.29 -9.40
CA ASP A 559 -22.96 -10.70 -9.99
C ASP A 559 -21.99 -9.51 -10.09
N PRO A 560 -20.66 -9.77 -10.07
CA PRO A 560 -19.69 -8.69 -10.17
C PRO A 560 -19.72 -8.03 -11.56
N VAL A 561 -19.59 -6.71 -11.56
CA VAL A 561 -19.52 -5.91 -12.77
C VAL A 561 -18.30 -4.99 -12.71
N VAL A 562 -17.84 -4.58 -13.86
CA VAL A 562 -16.63 -3.77 -14.00
C VAL A 562 -17.01 -2.31 -14.22
N SER A 563 -16.28 -1.40 -13.58
CA SER A 563 -16.35 0.04 -13.88
C SER A 563 -15.54 0.36 -15.13
N TYR A 564 -16.14 1.08 -16.04
CA TYR A 564 -15.48 1.57 -17.25
C TYR A 564 -15.21 3.07 -17.13
N ARG A 565 -14.49 3.62 -18.10
CA ARG A 565 -14.29 5.07 -18.26
C ARG A 565 -14.65 5.47 -19.68
N GLU A 566 -15.23 6.66 -19.81
CA GLU A 566 -15.54 7.25 -21.13
C GLU A 566 -14.41 8.17 -21.56
N THR A 567 -14.00 8.07 -22.80
CA THR A 567 -12.91 8.85 -23.37
C THR A 567 -13.22 9.29 -24.78
N VAL A 568 -12.31 10.06 -25.38
CA VAL A 568 -12.37 10.44 -26.78
C VAL A 568 -11.08 10.05 -27.49
N ALA A 569 -11.18 9.65 -28.73
CA ALA A 569 -10.05 9.24 -29.55
C ALA A 569 -9.53 10.35 -30.48
N GLY A 570 -10.34 11.37 -30.74
CA GLY A 570 -10.00 12.46 -31.62
C GLY A 570 -10.52 13.82 -31.15
N THR A 571 -10.16 14.87 -31.87
CA THR A 571 -10.69 16.22 -31.61
C THR A 571 -12.10 16.33 -32.17
N SER A 572 -12.97 17.11 -31.51
CA SER A 572 -14.33 17.36 -31.99
C SER A 572 -14.33 17.82 -33.48
N SER A 573 -15.13 17.15 -34.28
CA SER A 573 -15.21 17.40 -35.72
C SER A 573 -15.69 18.81 -36.07
N MET A 574 -16.47 19.42 -35.16
CA MET A 574 -16.94 20.83 -35.26
C MET A 574 -17.02 21.41 -33.84
N THR A 575 -17.10 22.72 -33.74
CA THR A 575 -17.31 23.39 -32.46
C THR A 575 -18.70 23.06 -31.92
N ALA A 576 -18.78 22.46 -30.74
CA ALA A 576 -20.07 22.19 -30.11
C ALA A 576 -20.70 23.47 -29.59
N LEU A 577 -21.97 23.67 -29.86
CA LEU A 577 -22.77 24.78 -29.40
C LEU A 577 -23.98 24.28 -28.62
N SER A 578 -24.22 24.85 -27.45
CA SER A 578 -25.46 24.64 -26.72
C SER A 578 -25.99 25.97 -26.20
N LYS A 579 -27.31 26.11 -26.24
CA LYS A 579 -28.03 27.31 -25.77
C LYS A 579 -28.63 27.01 -24.39
N SER A 580 -28.65 28.01 -23.52
CA SER A 580 -29.35 27.87 -22.22
C SER A 580 -30.86 27.67 -22.45
N PRO A 581 -31.58 27.12 -21.43
CA PRO A 581 -33.03 26.91 -21.55
C PRO A 581 -33.81 28.18 -21.91
N ASN A 582 -33.37 29.35 -21.46
CA ASN A 582 -33.96 30.66 -21.83
C ASN A 582 -33.49 31.16 -23.19
N LYS A 583 -32.57 30.46 -23.88
CA LYS A 583 -31.98 30.78 -25.19
C LYS A 583 -31.19 32.11 -25.26
N HIS A 584 -30.88 32.72 -24.13
CA HIS A 584 -30.09 33.94 -24.05
C HIS A 584 -28.58 33.76 -24.00
N ASN A 585 -28.15 32.57 -23.58
CA ASN A 585 -26.73 32.25 -23.42
C ASN A 585 -26.31 31.14 -24.38
N ARG A 586 -25.11 31.26 -24.93
CA ARG A 586 -24.54 30.24 -25.82
C ARG A 586 -23.13 29.87 -25.36
N LEU A 587 -22.84 28.56 -25.31
CA LEU A 587 -21.55 28.04 -24.96
C LEU A 587 -20.95 27.32 -26.17
N TYR A 588 -19.71 27.63 -26.51
CA TYR A 588 -18.96 27.05 -27.63
C TYR A 588 -17.76 26.29 -27.06
N LEU A 589 -17.61 25.02 -27.41
CA LEU A 589 -16.63 24.17 -26.80
C LEU A 589 -16.16 23.08 -27.75
N THR A 590 -14.92 22.63 -27.60
CA THR A 590 -14.39 21.44 -28.27
C THR A 590 -13.77 20.48 -27.23
N ALA A 591 -13.76 19.20 -27.56
CA ALA A 591 -13.08 18.16 -26.80
C ALA A 591 -11.94 17.58 -27.61
N GLN A 592 -10.87 17.22 -26.95
CA GLN A 592 -9.72 16.53 -27.54
C GLN A 592 -9.13 15.54 -26.54
N PRO A 593 -8.39 14.51 -27.02
CA PRO A 593 -7.70 13.60 -26.11
C PRO A 593 -6.65 14.36 -25.28
N LEU A 594 -6.58 14.03 -24.00
CA LEU A 594 -5.49 14.44 -23.14
C LEU A 594 -4.38 13.39 -23.24
N ASP A 595 -3.13 13.82 -23.36
CA ASP A 595 -1.99 12.91 -23.45
C ASP A 595 -1.98 11.95 -22.25
N GLU A 596 -1.71 10.68 -22.51
CA GLU A 596 -1.69 9.64 -21.47
C GLU A 596 -0.67 9.95 -20.37
N GLU A 597 0.47 10.53 -20.72
CA GLU A 597 1.49 10.95 -19.75
C GLU A 597 0.96 12.03 -18.80
N VAL A 598 0.19 12.99 -19.29
CA VAL A 598 -0.45 14.02 -18.47
C VAL A 598 -1.52 13.41 -17.57
N SER A 599 -2.33 12.49 -18.10
CA SER A 599 -3.35 11.78 -17.32
C SER A 599 -2.73 10.99 -16.18
N LEU A 600 -1.67 10.26 -16.45
CA LEU A 600 -0.92 9.50 -15.43
C LEU A 600 -0.28 10.40 -14.38
N ALA A 601 0.26 11.56 -14.80
CA ALA A 601 0.84 12.54 -13.90
C ALA A 601 -0.21 13.15 -12.96
N ILE A 602 -1.41 13.41 -13.45
CA ILE A 602 -2.55 13.90 -12.65
C ILE A 602 -2.98 12.83 -11.64
N GLU A 603 -3.13 11.60 -12.07
CA GLU A 603 -3.51 10.47 -11.21
C GLU A 603 -2.43 10.16 -10.16
N ALA A 604 -1.16 10.30 -10.51
CA ALA A 604 -0.03 10.13 -9.58
C ALA A 604 0.16 11.31 -8.63
N GLY A 605 -0.51 12.45 -8.88
CA GLY A 605 -0.42 13.66 -8.08
C GLY A 605 0.79 14.54 -8.33
N LYS A 606 1.49 14.33 -9.44
CA LYS A 606 2.55 15.25 -9.89
C LYS A 606 1.99 16.59 -10.38
N ILE A 607 0.78 16.55 -10.94
CA ILE A 607 0.03 17.72 -11.37
C ILE A 607 -1.26 17.76 -10.57
N THR A 608 -1.46 18.80 -9.78
CA THR A 608 -2.64 18.94 -8.90
C THR A 608 -3.32 20.28 -9.11
N PRO A 609 -4.62 20.40 -8.84
CA PRO A 609 -5.32 21.70 -8.90
C PRO A 609 -4.86 22.67 -7.82
N ARG A 610 -4.17 22.20 -6.77
CA ARG A 610 -3.64 23.02 -5.68
C ARG A 610 -2.27 23.62 -5.96
N ASP A 611 -1.60 23.18 -7.03
CA ASP A 611 -0.30 23.70 -7.43
C ASP A 611 -0.42 25.19 -7.82
N ASP A 612 0.69 25.93 -7.63
CA ASP A 612 0.77 27.28 -8.18
C ASP A 612 0.58 27.23 -9.70
N PHE A 613 -0.40 28.01 -10.21
CA PHE A 613 -0.77 27.94 -11.60
C PHE A 613 0.36 28.30 -12.57
N LYS A 614 1.28 29.16 -12.15
CA LYS A 614 2.47 29.51 -12.94
C LYS A 614 3.48 28.38 -13.02
N ALA A 615 3.77 27.76 -11.88
CA ALA A 615 4.69 26.62 -11.81
C ALA A 615 4.13 25.42 -12.56
N ARG A 616 2.84 25.12 -12.40
CA ARG A 616 2.14 24.07 -13.14
C ARG A 616 2.14 24.30 -14.64
N ALA A 617 1.87 25.54 -15.08
CA ALA A 617 1.89 25.91 -16.50
C ALA A 617 3.28 25.70 -17.11
N ARG A 618 4.32 26.08 -16.39
CA ARG A 618 5.70 25.87 -16.82
C ARG A 618 6.04 24.39 -16.93
N LEU A 619 5.63 23.59 -15.96
CA LEU A 619 5.81 22.14 -15.98
C LEU A 619 5.11 21.50 -17.20
N LEU A 620 3.87 21.85 -17.45
CA LEU A 620 3.11 21.36 -18.60
C LEU A 620 3.74 21.78 -19.94
N ALA A 621 4.24 22.99 -20.04
CA ALA A 621 4.89 23.48 -21.26
C ALA A 621 6.25 22.77 -21.50
N ASP A 622 7.08 22.66 -20.47
CA ASP A 622 8.45 22.17 -20.59
C ASP A 622 8.51 20.63 -20.73
N GLU A 623 7.68 19.91 -19.99
CA GLU A 623 7.72 18.43 -19.97
C GLU A 623 6.69 17.77 -20.89
N TYR A 624 5.54 18.42 -21.12
CA TYR A 624 4.42 17.81 -21.85
C TYR A 624 4.05 18.54 -23.15
N GLY A 625 4.79 19.57 -23.52
CA GLY A 625 4.62 20.27 -24.79
C GLY A 625 3.37 21.13 -24.91
N TRP A 626 2.78 21.53 -23.79
CA TRP A 626 1.63 22.43 -23.78
C TRP A 626 2.00 23.87 -24.17
N ASP A 627 1.05 24.61 -24.78
CA ASP A 627 1.13 26.05 -24.87
C ASP A 627 1.03 26.66 -23.46
N VAL A 628 1.99 27.49 -23.09
CA VAL A 628 2.04 28.14 -21.78
C VAL A 628 0.77 28.92 -21.47
N THR A 629 0.20 29.61 -22.49
CA THR A 629 -1.03 30.39 -22.34
C THR A 629 -2.22 29.49 -21.99
N ASP A 630 -2.38 28.37 -22.67
CA ASP A 630 -3.44 27.39 -22.37
C ASP A 630 -3.24 26.75 -20.99
N ALA A 631 -2.01 26.41 -20.66
CA ALA A 631 -1.69 25.81 -19.37
C ALA A 631 -1.97 26.74 -18.19
N ARG A 632 -1.84 28.04 -18.35
CA ARG A 632 -2.20 29.05 -17.34
C ARG A 632 -3.71 29.22 -17.16
N LYS A 633 -4.49 28.82 -18.13
CA LYS A 633 -5.95 29.03 -18.17
C LYS A 633 -6.73 27.74 -17.91
N ILE A 634 -6.16 26.78 -17.24
CA ILE A 634 -6.87 25.60 -16.77
C ILE A 634 -7.78 26.02 -15.62
N TRP A 635 -9.09 25.89 -15.81
CA TRP A 635 -10.07 26.26 -14.80
C TRP A 635 -10.17 25.21 -13.69
N CYS A 636 -10.24 23.94 -14.08
CA CYS A 636 -10.41 22.86 -13.11
C CYS A 636 -10.05 21.51 -13.69
N PHE A 637 -9.91 20.54 -12.79
CA PHE A 637 -9.76 19.12 -13.06
C PHE A 637 -11.08 18.44 -12.69
N GLY A 638 -11.42 17.37 -13.33
CA GLY A 638 -12.60 16.58 -13.01
C GLY A 638 -12.47 15.11 -13.41
N PRO A 639 -13.32 14.20 -12.90
CA PRO A 639 -14.35 14.44 -11.88
C PRO A 639 -13.79 14.68 -10.47
N ASP A 640 -14.64 15.14 -9.57
CA ASP A 640 -14.33 15.32 -8.15
C ASP A 640 -13.13 16.25 -7.86
N THR A 641 -12.91 17.22 -8.72
CA THR A 641 -11.84 18.22 -8.67
C THR A 641 -10.41 17.69 -8.82
N THR A 642 -10.22 16.39 -8.85
CA THR A 642 -8.87 15.75 -8.89
C THR A 642 -8.68 14.78 -10.06
N GLY A 643 -9.71 14.51 -10.83
CA GLY A 643 -9.67 13.54 -11.93
C GLY A 643 -8.87 14.02 -13.14
N ALA A 644 -8.61 13.09 -14.05
CA ALA A 644 -7.74 13.27 -15.21
C ALA A 644 -8.42 13.88 -16.44
N ASN A 645 -9.37 14.80 -16.23
CA ASN A 645 -9.97 15.60 -17.29
C ASN A 645 -9.74 17.08 -17.00
N LEU A 646 -9.52 17.85 -18.02
CA LEU A 646 -9.21 19.28 -17.90
C LEU A 646 -10.23 20.15 -18.62
N LEU A 647 -10.55 21.29 -18.02
CA LEU A 647 -11.33 22.35 -18.65
C LEU A 647 -10.41 23.55 -18.83
N VAL A 648 -10.16 23.92 -20.06
CA VAL A 648 -9.25 25.01 -20.45
C VAL A 648 -10.02 26.15 -21.06
N ASP A 649 -9.76 27.36 -20.59
CA ASP A 649 -10.32 28.60 -21.16
C ASP A 649 -9.45 29.09 -22.31
N GLN A 650 -9.97 29.02 -23.53
CA GLN A 650 -9.34 29.56 -24.74
C GLN A 650 -10.10 30.79 -25.27
N THR A 651 -11.02 31.35 -24.48
CA THR A 651 -11.79 32.52 -24.88
C THR A 651 -10.93 33.79 -24.92
N LYS A 652 -11.34 34.73 -25.74
CA LYS A 652 -10.72 36.05 -25.84
C LYS A 652 -11.76 37.14 -25.55
N ALA A 653 -11.50 37.93 -24.52
CA ALA A 653 -12.27 39.13 -24.17
C ALA A 653 -13.81 38.91 -24.06
N VAL A 654 -14.22 37.85 -23.35
CA VAL A 654 -15.64 37.58 -23.07
C VAL A 654 -16.09 38.34 -21.83
N GLN A 655 -17.17 39.12 -21.96
CA GLN A 655 -17.78 39.83 -20.84
C GLN A 655 -18.55 38.84 -19.93
N TYR A 656 -18.50 39.10 -18.63
CA TYR A 656 -19.21 38.34 -17.58
C TYR A 656 -18.75 36.87 -17.40
N LEU A 657 -17.67 36.45 -18.04
CA LEU A 657 -17.20 35.07 -17.97
C LEU A 657 -16.87 34.62 -16.52
N ASN A 658 -16.24 35.50 -15.75
CA ASN A 658 -15.91 35.22 -14.36
C ASN A 658 -17.14 34.99 -13.49
N GLU A 659 -18.27 35.58 -13.81
CA GLU A 659 -19.51 35.43 -13.04
C GLU A 659 -20.16 34.04 -13.24
N ILE A 660 -19.93 33.41 -14.39
CA ILE A 660 -20.48 32.09 -14.69
C ILE A 660 -19.47 30.96 -14.48
N LYS A 661 -18.22 31.30 -14.16
CA LYS A 661 -17.15 30.32 -14.01
C LYS A 661 -17.53 29.19 -13.04
N ASP A 662 -18.02 29.52 -11.86
CA ASP A 662 -18.39 28.51 -10.83
C ASP A 662 -19.52 27.61 -11.30
N SER A 663 -20.52 28.17 -11.99
CA SER A 663 -21.61 27.40 -12.57
C SER A 663 -21.12 26.47 -13.69
N PHE A 664 -20.21 26.94 -14.51
CA PHE A 664 -19.59 26.15 -15.58
C PHE A 664 -18.77 24.99 -15.00
N VAL A 665 -17.99 25.27 -13.98
CA VAL A 665 -17.21 24.25 -13.25
C VAL A 665 -18.12 23.18 -12.63
N SER A 666 -19.25 23.57 -12.06
CA SER A 666 -20.24 22.64 -11.51
C SER A 666 -20.82 21.74 -12.61
N GLY A 667 -21.13 22.30 -13.76
CA GLY A 667 -21.57 21.55 -14.94
C GLY A 667 -20.49 20.58 -15.44
N PHE A 668 -19.25 21.02 -15.45
CA PHE A 668 -18.09 20.19 -15.81
C PHE A 668 -17.90 19.02 -14.85
N GLN A 669 -17.97 19.23 -13.55
CA GLN A 669 -17.85 18.15 -12.56
C GLN A 669 -18.97 17.13 -12.75
N TRP A 670 -20.18 17.58 -13.00
CA TRP A 670 -21.31 16.69 -13.25
C TRP A 670 -21.11 15.88 -14.54
N ALA A 671 -20.76 16.54 -15.65
CA ALA A 671 -20.54 15.89 -16.94
C ALA A 671 -19.40 14.86 -16.91
N THR A 672 -18.30 15.18 -16.22
CA THR A 672 -17.14 14.26 -16.10
C THR A 672 -17.40 13.09 -15.17
N ARG A 673 -18.29 13.23 -14.21
CA ARG A 673 -18.69 12.12 -13.34
C ARG A 673 -19.63 11.16 -14.03
N GLU A 674 -20.52 11.65 -14.86
CA GLU A 674 -21.51 10.88 -15.59
C GLU A 674 -21.47 11.26 -17.09
N GLY A 675 -20.73 10.47 -17.87
CA GLY A 675 -20.56 10.74 -19.29
C GLY A 675 -21.80 10.40 -20.15
N PRO A 676 -21.81 10.83 -21.42
CA PRO A 676 -22.98 10.70 -22.29
C PRO A 676 -23.20 9.28 -22.83
N ILE A 677 -22.19 8.42 -22.81
CA ILE A 677 -22.28 7.07 -23.40
C ILE A 677 -23.07 6.12 -22.50
N ALA A 678 -22.63 5.96 -21.26
CA ALA A 678 -23.20 5.00 -20.32
C ALA A 678 -23.19 5.49 -18.86
N GLU A 679 -23.12 6.80 -18.64
CA GLU A 679 -23.03 7.40 -17.32
C GLU A 679 -21.85 6.90 -16.50
N GLU A 680 -20.73 6.60 -17.17
CA GLU A 680 -19.47 6.26 -16.52
C GLU A 680 -18.58 7.50 -16.42
N PRO A 681 -17.70 7.57 -15.40
CA PRO A 681 -16.77 8.69 -15.31
C PRO A 681 -15.88 8.85 -16.56
N MET A 682 -15.60 10.07 -16.94
CA MET A 682 -14.69 10.37 -18.03
C MET A 682 -13.23 10.29 -17.59
N ARG A 683 -12.32 9.96 -18.51
CA ARG A 683 -10.88 9.96 -18.31
C ARG A 683 -10.14 10.39 -19.58
N SER A 684 -9.09 11.14 -19.42
CA SER A 684 -8.18 11.59 -20.50
C SER A 684 -8.84 12.46 -21.57
N ILE A 685 -9.70 13.39 -21.16
CA ILE A 685 -10.33 14.35 -22.06
C ILE A 685 -9.93 15.76 -21.66
N ARG A 686 -9.54 16.56 -22.65
CA ARG A 686 -9.32 17.98 -22.52
C ARG A 686 -10.45 18.72 -23.21
N PHE A 687 -11.18 19.53 -22.46
CA PHE A 687 -12.23 20.40 -23.00
C PHE A 687 -11.71 21.82 -23.12
N ASN A 688 -11.89 22.42 -24.28
CA ASN A 688 -11.50 23.80 -24.57
C ASN A 688 -12.74 24.67 -24.73
N ILE A 689 -12.90 25.70 -23.91
CA ILE A 689 -13.93 26.73 -24.06
C ILE A 689 -13.46 27.70 -25.11
N LEU A 690 -14.09 27.72 -26.28
CA LEU A 690 -13.65 28.54 -27.39
C LEU A 690 -14.29 29.94 -27.34
N ASP A 691 -15.57 30.01 -27.03
CA ASP A 691 -16.32 31.26 -26.95
C ASP A 691 -17.55 31.09 -26.05
N VAL A 692 -18.03 32.19 -25.53
CA VAL A 692 -19.24 32.24 -24.69
C VAL A 692 -19.99 33.53 -25.01
N THR A 693 -21.29 33.43 -25.28
CA THR A 693 -22.18 34.55 -25.41
C THR A 693 -23.13 34.57 -24.23
N LEU A 694 -23.10 35.64 -23.44
CA LEU A 694 -23.89 35.80 -22.24
C LEU A 694 -24.85 37.00 -22.33
N HIS A 695 -26.03 36.85 -21.72
CA HIS A 695 -26.95 37.97 -21.60
C HIS A 695 -26.40 39.02 -20.63
N ALA A 696 -26.62 40.31 -20.93
CA ALA A 696 -26.12 41.39 -20.10
C ALA A 696 -26.73 41.46 -18.71
N ASP A 697 -27.96 40.98 -18.54
CA ASP A 697 -28.64 40.93 -17.25
C ASP A 697 -28.31 39.64 -16.48
N ALA A 698 -27.87 39.80 -15.23
CA ALA A 698 -27.49 38.72 -14.36
C ALA A 698 -28.62 37.69 -14.09
N ILE A 699 -29.85 38.09 -14.13
CA ILE A 699 -31.02 37.23 -13.93
C ILE A 699 -31.09 36.17 -15.02
N HIS A 700 -30.68 36.43 -16.23
CA HIS A 700 -30.75 35.55 -17.38
C HIS A 700 -29.53 34.62 -17.53
N ARG A 701 -28.49 34.81 -16.74
CA ARG A 701 -27.29 33.98 -16.73
C ARG A 701 -27.00 33.30 -15.38
N GLY A 702 -28.03 33.03 -14.63
CA GLY A 702 -27.92 32.31 -13.33
C GLY A 702 -27.50 30.86 -13.47
N GLY A 703 -27.15 30.24 -12.35
CA GLY A 703 -26.72 28.84 -12.29
C GLY A 703 -27.71 27.84 -12.88
N GLY A 704 -29.02 28.10 -12.73
CA GLY A 704 -30.07 27.27 -13.32
C GLY A 704 -30.10 27.29 -14.86
N GLN A 705 -29.50 28.31 -15.49
CA GLN A 705 -29.34 28.40 -16.94
C GLN A 705 -28.00 27.82 -17.41
N ILE A 706 -26.90 28.05 -16.67
CA ILE A 706 -25.54 27.75 -17.10
C ILE A 706 -25.16 26.29 -16.82
N ILE A 707 -25.50 25.75 -15.66
CA ILE A 707 -25.12 24.37 -15.29
C ILE A 707 -25.65 23.32 -16.28
N PRO A 708 -26.96 23.28 -16.61
CA PRO A 708 -27.48 22.36 -17.61
C PRO A 708 -26.88 22.57 -19.00
N THR A 709 -26.65 23.78 -19.39
CA THR A 709 -26.09 24.14 -20.70
C THR A 709 -24.62 23.68 -20.80
N ALA A 710 -23.83 23.88 -19.73
CA ALA A 710 -22.46 23.43 -19.67
C ALA A 710 -22.39 21.90 -19.80
N ARG A 711 -23.27 21.19 -19.12
CA ARG A 711 -23.36 19.71 -19.22
C ARG A 711 -23.69 19.28 -20.65
N ARG A 712 -24.67 19.92 -21.27
CA ARG A 712 -25.06 19.61 -22.65
C ARG A 712 -23.95 19.86 -23.67
N VAL A 713 -23.27 21.01 -23.56
CA VAL A 713 -22.20 21.31 -24.50
C VAL A 713 -20.99 20.39 -24.34
N LEU A 714 -20.69 20.00 -23.12
CA LEU A 714 -19.63 19.03 -22.84
C LEU A 714 -19.98 17.67 -23.46
N TYR A 715 -21.22 17.24 -23.35
CA TYR A 715 -21.69 16.00 -23.97
C TYR A 715 -21.65 16.09 -25.49
N ALA A 716 -22.09 17.20 -26.07
CA ALA A 716 -22.02 17.42 -27.51
C ALA A 716 -20.58 17.37 -28.03
N ALA A 717 -19.66 18.03 -27.35
CA ALA A 717 -18.24 18.03 -27.69
C ALA A 717 -17.64 16.61 -27.61
N THR A 718 -17.98 15.87 -26.58
CA THR A 718 -17.52 14.48 -26.40
C THR A 718 -18.04 13.58 -27.52
N MET A 719 -19.31 13.66 -27.86
CA MET A 719 -19.91 12.85 -28.91
C MET A 719 -19.37 13.18 -30.31
N LEU A 720 -18.90 14.39 -30.53
CA LEU A 720 -18.29 14.83 -31.79
C LEU A 720 -16.79 14.46 -31.89
N ALA A 721 -16.18 14.03 -30.83
CA ALA A 721 -14.74 13.79 -30.72
C ALA A 721 -14.35 12.30 -30.81
N ASP A 722 -15.14 11.50 -31.51
CA ASP A 722 -14.93 10.04 -31.62
C ASP A 722 -14.86 9.36 -30.24
N PRO A 723 -16.00 9.28 -29.55
CA PRO A 723 -16.03 8.76 -28.16
C PRO A 723 -15.68 7.27 -28.09
N GLY A 724 -15.04 6.88 -27.00
CA GLY A 724 -14.62 5.52 -26.74
C GLY A 724 -14.83 5.12 -25.28
N ILE A 725 -14.63 3.84 -25.02
CA ILE A 725 -14.72 3.24 -23.68
C ILE A 725 -13.33 2.71 -23.30
N LEU A 726 -12.91 3.05 -22.08
CA LEU A 726 -11.71 2.47 -21.47
C LEU A 726 -12.12 1.36 -20.51
N GLU A 727 -11.46 0.22 -20.64
CA GLU A 727 -11.59 -0.89 -19.68
C GLU A 727 -10.38 -0.95 -18.75
N PRO A 728 -10.55 -1.36 -17.50
CA PRO A 728 -9.43 -1.57 -16.60
C PRO A 728 -8.68 -2.87 -16.94
N ILE A 729 -7.36 -2.81 -16.80
CA ILE A 729 -6.48 -3.94 -17.07
C ILE A 729 -5.69 -4.29 -15.80
N PHE A 730 -5.72 -5.57 -15.42
CA PHE A 730 -4.88 -6.10 -14.37
C PHE A 730 -3.50 -6.47 -14.88
N ASN A 731 -2.48 -6.20 -14.06
CA ASN A 731 -1.19 -6.83 -14.17
C ASN A 731 -1.22 -8.08 -13.30
N VAL A 732 -1.11 -9.23 -13.94
CA VAL A 732 -1.18 -10.53 -13.27
C VAL A 732 0.21 -11.13 -13.19
N GLU A 733 0.62 -11.52 -11.99
CA GLU A 733 1.86 -12.26 -11.76
C GLU A 733 1.53 -13.68 -11.35
N ILE A 734 2.16 -14.64 -12.02
CA ILE A 734 1.94 -16.06 -11.79
C ILE A 734 3.29 -16.73 -11.59
N GLN A 735 3.47 -17.43 -10.47
CA GLN A 735 4.61 -18.32 -10.26
C GLN A 735 4.19 -19.75 -10.52
N VAL A 736 4.95 -20.44 -11.33
CA VAL A 736 4.57 -21.75 -11.85
C VAL A 736 5.79 -22.58 -12.21
N PRO A 737 5.75 -23.93 -12.02
CA PRO A 737 6.75 -24.84 -12.59
C PRO A 737 6.65 -24.89 -14.11
N GLU A 738 7.77 -25.17 -14.78
CA GLU A 738 7.85 -25.29 -16.24
C GLU A 738 6.76 -26.22 -16.84
N GLN A 739 6.49 -27.32 -16.17
CA GLN A 739 5.51 -28.34 -16.60
C GLN A 739 4.08 -27.81 -16.74
N ALA A 740 3.73 -26.79 -15.97
CA ALA A 740 2.38 -26.21 -15.92
C ALA A 740 2.22 -24.96 -16.79
N MET A 741 3.28 -24.47 -17.45
CA MET A 741 3.23 -23.22 -18.22
C MET A 741 2.26 -23.25 -19.38
N GLY A 742 2.13 -24.37 -20.07
CA GLY A 742 1.19 -24.52 -21.19
C GLY A 742 -0.26 -24.23 -20.82
N GLY A 743 -0.67 -24.61 -19.61
CA GLY A 743 -1.98 -24.32 -19.07
C GLY A 743 -2.23 -22.83 -18.86
N ILE A 744 -1.21 -22.08 -18.44
CA ILE A 744 -1.31 -20.63 -18.23
C ILE A 744 -1.60 -19.90 -19.53
N TYR A 745 -0.85 -20.17 -20.58
CA TYR A 745 -1.04 -19.54 -21.88
C TYR A 745 -2.42 -19.81 -22.47
N GLY A 746 -2.91 -21.03 -22.33
CA GLY A 746 -4.26 -21.40 -22.79
C GLY A 746 -5.37 -20.63 -22.05
N VAL A 747 -5.28 -20.52 -20.75
CA VAL A 747 -6.27 -19.81 -19.93
C VAL A 747 -6.25 -18.31 -20.24
N LEU A 748 -5.06 -17.69 -20.29
CA LEU A 748 -4.91 -16.26 -20.60
C LEU A 748 -5.43 -15.92 -22.00
N THR A 749 -5.13 -16.74 -23.00
CA THR A 749 -5.58 -16.49 -24.37
C THR A 749 -7.11 -16.53 -24.48
N ARG A 750 -7.77 -17.47 -23.81
CA ARG A 750 -9.24 -17.54 -23.78
C ARG A 750 -9.87 -16.32 -23.12
N ARG A 751 -9.13 -15.66 -22.22
CA ARG A 751 -9.61 -14.49 -21.46
C ARG A 751 -9.07 -13.15 -21.96
N ARG A 752 -8.64 -13.09 -23.22
CA ARG A 752 -8.05 -11.89 -23.85
C ARG A 752 -6.80 -11.36 -23.14
N GLY A 753 -6.16 -12.17 -22.32
CA GLY A 753 -4.91 -11.81 -21.65
C GLY A 753 -3.71 -12.09 -22.53
N HIS A 754 -2.60 -11.42 -22.29
CA HIS A 754 -1.34 -11.71 -22.98
C HIS A 754 -0.16 -11.60 -22.02
N VAL A 755 0.79 -12.51 -22.19
CA VAL A 755 2.04 -12.52 -21.42
C VAL A 755 3.01 -11.52 -22.02
N TYR A 756 3.55 -10.62 -21.22
CA TYR A 756 4.55 -9.66 -21.67
C TYR A 756 5.96 -9.96 -21.12
N THR A 757 6.07 -10.74 -20.06
CA THR A 757 7.35 -11.13 -19.48
C THR A 757 7.26 -12.56 -18.94
N GLU A 758 8.29 -13.34 -19.20
CA GLU A 758 8.46 -14.69 -18.73
C GLU A 758 9.91 -14.89 -18.34
N GLU A 759 10.18 -15.14 -17.05
CA GLU A 759 11.53 -15.28 -16.53
C GLU A 759 11.65 -16.54 -15.68
N GLN A 760 12.69 -17.33 -15.94
CA GLN A 760 13.05 -18.42 -15.06
C GLN A 760 13.85 -17.87 -13.89
N ARG A 761 13.48 -18.28 -12.69
CA ARG A 761 14.28 -17.93 -11.50
C ARG A 761 15.52 -18.80 -11.45
N PRO A 762 16.73 -18.20 -11.46
CA PRO A 762 17.97 -18.97 -11.42
C PRO A 762 18.07 -19.84 -10.16
N GLY A 763 18.45 -21.09 -10.34
CA GLY A 763 18.59 -22.06 -9.25
C GLY A 763 17.28 -22.66 -8.75
N THR A 764 16.16 -22.37 -9.38
CA THR A 764 14.85 -22.95 -9.04
C THR A 764 14.14 -23.49 -10.27
N PRO A 765 13.21 -24.48 -10.11
CA PRO A 765 12.39 -24.94 -11.22
C PRO A 765 11.20 -24.04 -11.53
N LEU A 766 11.14 -22.83 -10.97
CA LEU A 766 10.01 -21.93 -11.08
C LEU A 766 10.22 -20.86 -12.15
N PHE A 767 9.14 -20.58 -12.87
CA PHE A 767 9.02 -19.44 -13.78
C PHE A 767 8.13 -18.37 -13.18
N ASN A 768 8.48 -17.12 -13.40
CA ASN A 768 7.67 -15.97 -13.07
C ASN A 768 7.06 -15.41 -14.35
N VAL A 769 5.75 -15.50 -14.49
CA VAL A 769 5.00 -15.06 -15.68
C VAL A 769 4.23 -13.79 -15.31
N LYS A 770 4.45 -12.72 -16.08
CA LYS A 770 3.70 -11.47 -15.94
C LYS A 770 2.85 -11.26 -17.20
N ALA A 771 1.57 -10.95 -16.96
CA ALA A 771 0.60 -10.83 -18.03
C ALA A 771 -0.35 -9.67 -17.78
N TYR A 772 -0.94 -9.15 -18.85
CA TYR A 772 -2.06 -8.22 -18.76
C TYR A 772 -3.37 -8.99 -19.00
N LEU A 773 -4.34 -8.76 -18.11
CA LEU A 773 -5.65 -9.41 -18.18
C LEU A 773 -6.74 -8.35 -17.99
N PRO A 774 -7.70 -8.21 -18.94
CA PRO A 774 -8.85 -7.33 -18.71
C PRO A 774 -9.63 -7.73 -17.48
N VAL A 775 -9.99 -6.76 -16.64
CA VAL A 775 -10.72 -7.03 -15.39
C VAL A 775 -12.04 -7.73 -15.64
N ASN A 776 -12.73 -7.38 -16.73
CA ASN A 776 -13.98 -8.02 -17.10
C ASN A 776 -13.85 -9.53 -17.40
N GLU A 777 -12.66 -9.96 -17.80
CA GLU A 777 -12.36 -11.37 -18.07
C GLU A 777 -11.66 -12.07 -16.89
N SER A 778 -11.46 -11.36 -15.78
CA SER A 778 -10.73 -11.88 -14.61
C SER A 778 -11.60 -12.70 -13.66
N PHE A 779 -12.91 -12.63 -13.77
CA PHE A 779 -13.81 -13.34 -12.86
C PHE A 779 -13.73 -14.85 -13.07
N GLY A 780 -13.45 -15.59 -12.00
CA GLY A 780 -13.20 -17.02 -12.06
C GLY A 780 -11.83 -17.43 -12.60
N PHE A 781 -10.97 -16.48 -12.97
CA PHE A 781 -9.63 -16.77 -13.48
C PHE A 781 -8.76 -17.58 -12.50
N PRO A 782 -8.71 -17.27 -11.19
CA PRO A 782 -7.92 -18.06 -10.26
C PRO A 782 -8.34 -19.53 -10.21
N GLY A 783 -9.64 -19.83 -10.25
CA GLY A 783 -10.17 -21.20 -10.25
C GLY A 783 -9.81 -21.95 -11.51
N GLU A 784 -9.99 -21.33 -12.67
CA GLU A 784 -9.65 -21.93 -13.97
C GLU A 784 -8.14 -22.18 -14.09
N LEU A 785 -7.33 -21.25 -13.60
CA LEU A 785 -5.88 -21.38 -13.59
C LEU A 785 -5.41 -22.56 -12.73
N ARG A 786 -6.02 -22.75 -11.56
CA ARG A 786 -5.74 -23.91 -10.70
C ARG A 786 -6.08 -25.22 -11.38
N GLN A 787 -7.23 -25.32 -12.03
CA GLN A 787 -7.63 -26.52 -12.77
C GLN A 787 -6.66 -26.82 -13.92
N ALA A 788 -6.25 -25.82 -14.67
CA ALA A 788 -5.33 -25.97 -15.80
C ALA A 788 -3.91 -26.34 -15.39
N THR A 789 -3.50 -26.00 -14.16
CA THR A 789 -2.13 -26.23 -13.65
C THR A 789 -2.06 -27.28 -12.54
N GLY A 790 -3.14 -27.99 -12.27
CA GLY A 790 -3.18 -29.00 -11.20
C GLY A 790 -2.96 -28.42 -9.79
N GLY A 791 -3.36 -27.18 -9.57
CA GLY A 791 -3.19 -26.49 -8.29
C GLY A 791 -1.81 -25.87 -8.05
N GLN A 792 -0.93 -25.89 -9.06
CA GLN A 792 0.46 -25.44 -8.93
C GLN A 792 0.66 -23.93 -9.16
N ALA A 793 -0.31 -23.23 -9.72
CA ALA A 793 -0.22 -21.82 -10.03
C ALA A 793 -1.29 -20.99 -9.31
N PHE A 794 -0.87 -19.85 -8.76
CA PHE A 794 -1.73 -18.86 -8.13
C PHE A 794 -1.47 -17.49 -8.75
N PRO A 795 -2.50 -16.80 -9.26
CA PRO A 795 -2.32 -15.45 -9.76
C PRO A 795 -2.41 -14.41 -8.66
N GLN A 796 -1.62 -13.37 -8.78
CA GLN A 796 -1.77 -12.12 -8.04
C GLN A 796 -2.08 -11.03 -9.06
N SER A 797 -3.25 -10.40 -8.92
CA SER A 797 -3.73 -9.42 -9.88
C SER A 797 -3.83 -8.05 -9.22
N VAL A 798 -3.23 -7.04 -9.82
CA VAL A 798 -3.31 -5.65 -9.37
C VAL A 798 -3.71 -4.78 -10.56
N PHE A 799 -4.53 -3.76 -10.32
CA PHE A 799 -4.86 -2.79 -11.36
C PHE A 799 -3.58 -2.13 -11.88
N ASP A 800 -3.41 -2.12 -13.20
CA ASP A 800 -2.24 -1.53 -13.86
C ASP A 800 -2.59 -0.26 -14.61
N HIS A 801 -3.49 -0.34 -15.58
CA HIS A 801 -3.83 0.78 -16.44
C HIS A 801 -5.23 0.65 -17.05
N TRP A 802 -5.67 1.72 -17.69
CA TRP A 802 -6.86 1.75 -18.53
C TRP A 802 -6.47 1.58 -19.99
N ALA A 803 -7.19 0.76 -20.71
CA ALA A 803 -6.99 0.53 -22.14
C ALA A 803 -8.29 0.70 -22.92
N VAL A 804 -8.20 1.18 -24.14
CA VAL A 804 -9.37 1.29 -25.02
C VAL A 804 -9.93 -0.08 -25.31
N LEU A 805 -11.22 -0.25 -25.12
CA LEU A 805 -11.91 -1.50 -25.43
C LEU A 805 -11.87 -1.76 -26.93
N PRO A 806 -11.22 -2.84 -27.38
CA PRO A 806 -11.04 -3.10 -28.80
C PRO A 806 -12.33 -3.59 -29.48
N GLY A 807 -12.43 -3.41 -30.78
CA GLY A 807 -13.47 -4.03 -31.60
C GLY A 807 -14.42 -3.06 -32.31
N GLY A 808 -14.18 -1.74 -32.23
CA GLY A 808 -14.95 -0.72 -32.98
C GLY A 808 -15.52 0.41 -32.12
N SER A 809 -16.52 1.11 -32.65
CA SER A 809 -17.14 2.22 -31.95
C SER A 809 -18.16 1.76 -30.89
N PRO A 810 -18.15 2.32 -29.68
CA PRO A 810 -19.15 2.01 -28.66
C PRO A 810 -20.56 2.49 -29.03
N LEU A 811 -20.68 3.33 -30.03
CA LEU A 811 -21.97 3.83 -30.54
C LEU A 811 -22.65 2.84 -31.53
N ASP A 812 -21.89 1.90 -32.06
CA ASP A 812 -22.40 0.89 -32.98
C ASP A 812 -22.77 -0.40 -32.20
N PRO A 813 -24.06 -0.76 -32.10
CA PRO A 813 -24.51 -1.92 -31.33
C PRO A 813 -23.99 -3.27 -31.87
N SER A 814 -23.52 -3.33 -33.10
CA SER A 814 -22.99 -4.55 -33.69
C SER A 814 -21.56 -4.85 -33.26
N THR A 815 -20.85 -3.88 -32.73
CA THR A 815 -19.48 -4.03 -32.20
C THR A 815 -19.48 -4.55 -30.79
N LYS A 816 -18.33 -5.14 -30.36
CA LYS A 816 -18.16 -5.58 -28.98
C LYS A 816 -18.27 -4.42 -27.98
N PRO A 817 -17.59 -3.27 -28.17
CA PRO A 817 -17.81 -2.10 -27.33
C PRO A 817 -19.26 -1.62 -27.29
N GLY A 818 -19.95 -1.65 -28.43
CA GLY A 818 -21.37 -1.31 -28.51
C GLY A 818 -22.27 -2.25 -27.69
N GLN A 819 -21.98 -3.53 -27.70
CA GLN A 819 -22.69 -4.52 -26.89
C GLN A 819 -22.45 -4.30 -25.39
N VAL A 820 -21.23 -4.02 -25.00
CA VAL A 820 -20.86 -3.70 -23.60
C VAL A 820 -21.61 -2.46 -23.14
N VAL A 821 -21.65 -1.41 -23.95
CA VAL A 821 -22.38 -0.18 -23.66
C VAL A 821 -23.88 -0.44 -23.54
N THR A 822 -24.47 -1.24 -24.42
CA THR A 822 -25.89 -1.60 -24.37
C THR A 822 -26.23 -2.32 -23.07
N GLU A 823 -25.43 -3.27 -22.65
CA GLU A 823 -25.61 -3.96 -21.38
C GLU A 823 -25.46 -3.02 -20.17
N MET A 824 -24.48 -2.13 -20.17
CA MET A 824 -24.31 -1.14 -19.11
C MET A 824 -25.53 -0.22 -19.00
N ARG A 825 -26.01 0.28 -20.12
CA ARG A 825 -27.17 1.18 -20.17
C ARG A 825 -28.42 0.47 -19.67
N LYS A 826 -28.64 -0.77 -20.12
CA LYS A 826 -29.76 -1.61 -19.69
C LYS A 826 -29.73 -1.85 -18.18
N ARG A 827 -28.56 -2.19 -17.65
CA ARG A 827 -28.37 -2.41 -16.21
C ARG A 827 -28.67 -1.15 -15.39
N LYS A 828 -28.32 0.02 -15.90
CA LYS A 828 -28.55 1.30 -15.24
C LYS A 828 -29.96 1.87 -15.43
N GLY A 829 -30.84 1.13 -16.14
CA GLY A 829 -32.18 1.60 -16.42
C GLY A 829 -32.28 2.67 -17.49
N LEU A 830 -31.24 2.86 -18.28
CA LEU A 830 -31.19 3.79 -19.39
C LEU A 830 -31.73 3.15 -20.67
N LYS A 831 -32.09 3.97 -21.68
CA LYS A 831 -32.41 3.48 -23.00
C LYS A 831 -31.22 2.74 -23.60
N GLU A 832 -31.45 1.63 -24.27
CA GLU A 832 -30.37 0.80 -24.84
C GLU A 832 -29.50 1.53 -25.86
N GLN A 833 -30.11 2.43 -26.63
CA GLN A 833 -29.38 3.21 -27.64
C GLN A 833 -28.78 4.47 -27.01
N VAL A 834 -27.49 4.71 -27.30
CA VAL A 834 -26.80 5.94 -26.89
C VAL A 834 -27.43 7.13 -27.66
N PRO A 835 -27.85 8.23 -26.99
CA PRO A 835 -28.34 9.41 -27.66
C PRO A 835 -27.27 10.01 -28.58
N GLY A 836 -27.65 10.41 -29.80
CA GLY A 836 -26.76 11.09 -30.73
C GLY A 836 -26.39 12.50 -30.27
N TYR A 837 -25.37 13.10 -30.89
CA TYR A 837 -24.92 14.45 -30.57
C TYR A 837 -26.02 15.51 -30.79
N GLU A 838 -26.99 15.25 -31.68
CA GLU A 838 -28.12 16.13 -31.94
C GLU A 838 -28.96 16.45 -30.71
N ASN A 839 -28.99 15.57 -29.73
CA ASN A 839 -29.70 15.78 -28.47
C ASN A 839 -29.05 16.84 -27.57
N TYR A 840 -27.79 17.11 -27.79
CA TYR A 840 -26.99 18.05 -26.99
C TYR A 840 -26.51 19.26 -27.76
N TYR A 841 -26.50 19.17 -29.07
CA TYR A 841 -26.04 20.22 -29.99
C TYR A 841 -27.20 21.09 -30.48
N ASP A 842 -27.07 22.39 -30.33
CA ASP A 842 -28.04 23.36 -30.84
C ASP A 842 -27.51 24.08 -32.10
N LYS A 843 -28.37 24.30 -33.05
CA LYS A 843 -28.04 25.09 -34.26
C LYS A 843 -28.06 26.57 -33.94
N LEU A 844 -27.24 27.36 -34.63
CA LEU A 844 -27.21 28.84 -34.54
C LEU A 844 -28.60 29.50 -34.72
#